data_6af34ca9a8c46cd4ec304eb1372e5d1e
#
_entry.id   6af34ca9a8c46cd4ec304eb1372e5d1e
#
_cell.length_a   1.000
_cell.length_b   1.000
_cell.length_c   1.000
_cell.angle_alpha   90.00
_cell.angle_beta   90.00
_cell.angle_gamma   90.00
#
_symmetry.space_group_name_H-M   'P 1'
#
loop_
_entity.id
_entity.type
_entity.pdbx_description
1 polymer ?
#
loop_
_entity_poly.entity_id
_entity_poly.type
_entity_poly.pdbx_seq_one_letter_code
_entity_poly.pdbx_strand_id
1 'polypeptide(L)'
;MKKRIASVLVALVMVLSLVPKTSWAWTSTVTTLEQLKSAMSELSYNNTIEIVVSGTIEISETLNIRPTRTTNGSMAWYEYYNQRVVISGADANSKLVRAEGFKGSLFNLTGEQGYSGAGGSDHPAYAALTLKDITVDGGGDKTAATNPAIYVSRYGTLTLDDGAVLRNCKSQYYAGGAVGLFAGTSEFVMNGTARMEDNEADYGGGVYVANILAAFTMNGGTIANNTATKYGGGVYCEARKQYGSEDTAKINLNGGTITGNTAGIAGGGVYFGGMTTCKVAGTVNITGNTQGDDKAASNLHVAASAEDQAVLAGNVSSDSRIGLNADLIPAYRIVRGSSDTNVFTSDRANCAVTKNGSVSFNLDLLANEEHTHCVCLQNQNYGPYHDHDKNTKWVGISSLKSVKSYGCYYLLNDVTTTDEGWGSNLDDVRICLNGHNIILENGYYRPYIHVTNYHTLTITDCAEEAGQITRKDTADPKGACIVEIDAGCKFNMFGGEITGLDTSENSAPYPAAVFNRGTFNLCGGKITGNKSHAVYNENATMNLYGGEISGNDTTYTDASAGAAVVLVSGSTLNMSGGTIKDNISNTLGGGVYAKGIQSRSSTLNFSGGEISGNRVNSTNDDLGFDGGGGVYVDLYATLDLSGTARISGNYACAVDYKESATFGGGFGGGVYVAGTFNMRGGEICDNFAGLANYKNKYGNDDRRGGDGGGVYLYSKSDFSMSGGSIQDNTVDDRGGGVFVRGYDHTITLSGRSIIQNNVDKDNQDNNLYLENSSQQVSARRLSSGADIGISSGRTLASGQTVQISSDACTGSIQYVSADRAGYETYLNSEGLIYLRLKTYQVSVTLPNGLTYKNGGRLTQDCLDLTPITISVTDPDNYYIPDGYSVTLNGITAAK
;
A
#
# COMPACT_ATOMS: atom_id res chain seq x y z
N MET A 1 -15.51 -8.11 54.43
CA MET A 1 -16.02 -7.04 55.29
C MET A 1 -15.67 -5.61 54.77
N LYS A 2 -14.55 -5.38 54.18
CA LYS A 2 -14.18 -4.05 53.64
C LYS A 2 -15.00 -3.57 52.42
N LYS A 3 -15.57 -4.45 51.60
CA LYS A 3 -16.41 -4.08 50.44
C LYS A 3 -17.86 -3.68 50.78
N ARG A 4 -18.35 -4.01 52.00
CA ARG A 4 -19.69 -3.57 52.46
C ARG A 4 -19.69 -2.23 53.12
N ILE A 5 -18.57 -1.73 53.56
CA ILE A 5 -18.44 -0.41 54.22
C ILE A 5 -18.45 0.71 53.15
N ALA A 6 -17.86 0.48 51.97
CA ALA A 6 -17.85 1.48 50.90
C ALA A 6 -19.23 1.75 50.27
N SER A 7 -20.09 0.73 50.19
CA SER A 7 -21.46 0.90 49.65
C SER A 7 -22.40 1.61 50.67
N VAL A 8 -22.10 1.52 51.95
CA VAL A 8 -22.88 2.20 53.01
C VAL A 8 -22.45 3.68 53.07
N LEU A 9 -21.18 4.01 52.82
CA LEU A 9 -20.72 5.41 52.74
C LEU A 9 -21.32 6.19 51.57
N VAL A 10 -21.46 5.54 50.38
CA VAL A 10 -22.09 6.16 49.22
C VAL A 10 -23.59 6.39 49.42
N ALA A 11 -24.28 5.46 50.10
CA ALA A 11 -25.69 5.64 50.49
C ALA A 11 -25.86 6.73 51.55
N LEU A 12 -24.91 6.88 52.47
CA LEU A 12 -24.96 7.88 53.52
C LEU A 12 -24.74 9.33 52.97
N VAL A 13 -23.92 9.46 51.91
CA VAL A 13 -23.71 10.74 51.20
C VAL A 13 -24.97 11.15 50.42
N MET A 14 -25.70 10.19 49.84
CA MET A 14 -27.00 10.46 49.18
C MET A 14 -28.13 10.83 50.18
N VAL A 15 -28.12 10.30 51.37
CA VAL A 15 -29.15 10.64 52.42
C VAL A 15 -28.88 12.00 53.06
N LEU A 16 -27.63 12.43 53.15
CA LEU A 16 -27.27 13.73 53.69
C LEU A 16 -27.62 14.93 52.76
N SER A 17 -27.94 14.65 51.48
CA SER A 17 -28.45 15.68 50.55
C SER A 17 -29.96 15.99 50.67
N LEU A 18 -30.72 15.20 51.47
CA LEU A 18 -32.17 15.29 51.67
C LEU A 18 -32.58 15.94 53.00
N VAL A 19 -31.64 16.39 53.81
CA VAL A 19 -31.99 17.13 55.06
C VAL A 19 -32.18 18.61 54.71
N PRO A 20 -33.33 19.24 55.01
CA PRO A 20 -33.48 20.68 54.81
C PRO A 20 -32.50 21.38 55.73
N LYS A 21 -31.46 21.98 55.16
CA LYS A 21 -30.47 22.80 55.89
C LYS A 21 -31.07 24.14 56.19
N THR A 22 -31.52 24.36 57.40
CA THR A 22 -31.60 25.71 57.97
C THR A 22 -30.16 26.21 58.27
N SER A 23 -29.39 26.51 57.22
CA SER A 23 -28.15 27.26 57.34
C SER A 23 -28.45 28.69 56.94
N TRP A 24 -28.00 29.65 57.69
CA TRP A 24 -28.03 31.08 57.30
C TRP A 24 -27.17 31.25 56.07
N ALA A 25 -27.80 31.25 54.87
CA ALA A 25 -27.14 31.53 53.63
C ALA A 25 -27.14 33.05 53.45
N TRP A 26 -26.00 33.66 53.26
CA TRP A 26 -25.88 35.06 52.82
C TRP A 26 -26.20 35.11 51.35
N THR A 27 -27.36 35.66 50.97
CA THR A 27 -27.74 35.81 49.56
C THR A 27 -27.43 37.26 49.16
N SER A 28 -26.51 37.43 48.20
CA SER A 28 -26.13 38.73 47.64
C SER A 28 -26.63 38.85 46.21
N THR A 29 -27.39 39.89 45.86
CA THR A 29 -27.73 40.21 44.47
C THR A 29 -26.64 41.11 43.89
N VAL A 30 -26.07 40.71 42.74
CA VAL A 30 -24.94 41.39 42.12
C VAL A 30 -25.27 41.74 40.66
N THR A 31 -24.79 42.89 40.21
CA THR A 31 -24.97 43.40 38.84
C THR A 31 -23.67 43.77 38.14
N THR A 32 -22.53 43.74 38.89
CA THR A 32 -21.20 44.09 38.37
C THR A 32 -20.17 43.01 38.75
N LEU A 33 -19.05 42.97 38.01
CA LEU A 33 -17.93 42.06 38.29
C LEU A 33 -17.33 42.31 39.68
N GLU A 34 -17.18 43.57 40.09
CA GLU A 34 -16.64 43.92 41.43
C GLU A 34 -17.56 43.44 42.55
N GLN A 35 -18.88 43.59 42.41
CA GLN A 35 -19.83 43.04 43.39
C GLN A 35 -19.76 41.51 43.44
N LEU A 36 -19.64 40.85 42.30
CA LEU A 36 -19.49 39.37 42.20
C LEU A 36 -18.22 38.92 42.93
N LYS A 37 -17.08 39.58 42.69
CA LYS A 37 -15.82 39.28 43.36
C LYS A 37 -15.91 39.52 44.88
N SER A 38 -16.50 40.62 45.30
CA SER A 38 -16.72 40.93 46.72
C SER A 38 -17.54 39.84 47.40
N ALA A 39 -18.67 39.47 46.79
CA ALA A 39 -19.52 38.40 47.32
C ALA A 39 -18.82 37.04 47.40
N MET A 40 -18.02 36.71 46.39
CA MET A 40 -17.23 35.47 46.38
C MET A 40 -16.09 35.46 47.41
N SER A 41 -15.61 36.61 47.85
CA SER A 41 -14.52 36.75 48.82
C SER A 41 -14.99 36.75 50.29
N GLU A 42 -16.30 36.69 50.53
CA GLU A 42 -16.81 36.59 51.88
C GLU A 42 -16.33 35.31 52.55
N LEU A 43 -15.69 35.43 53.70
CA LEU A 43 -15.15 34.31 54.48
C LEU A 43 -16.29 33.48 55.07
N SER A 44 -16.62 32.37 54.49
CA SER A 44 -17.61 31.44 55.07
C SER A 44 -16.90 30.19 55.62
N TYR A 45 -16.86 30.08 56.93
CA TYR A 45 -16.34 28.89 57.62
C TYR A 45 -17.21 27.66 57.28
N ASN A 46 -16.86 26.92 56.20
CA ASN A 46 -17.58 25.75 55.70
C ASN A 46 -19.04 25.98 55.28
N ASN A 47 -19.52 27.26 55.23
CA ASN A 47 -20.85 27.62 54.74
C ASN A 47 -20.87 27.82 53.21
N THR A 48 -22.07 27.79 52.65
CA THR A 48 -22.27 28.09 51.23
C THR A 48 -22.55 29.61 51.05
N ILE A 49 -21.87 30.21 50.09
CA ILE A 49 -22.13 31.59 49.64
C ILE A 49 -23.11 31.50 48.47
N GLU A 50 -24.29 32.15 48.61
CA GLU A 50 -25.31 32.23 47.58
C GLU A 50 -25.28 33.59 46.90
N ILE A 51 -25.13 33.64 45.59
CA ILE A 51 -25.03 34.86 44.79
C ILE A 51 -26.12 34.82 43.72
N VAL A 52 -26.89 35.89 43.61
CA VAL A 52 -27.91 36.06 42.57
C VAL A 52 -27.43 37.13 41.59
N VAL A 53 -27.21 36.73 40.35
CA VAL A 53 -26.80 37.63 39.26
C VAL A 53 -28.06 38.23 38.62
N SER A 54 -28.10 39.55 38.52
CA SER A 54 -29.16 40.26 37.82
C SER A 54 -28.61 41.00 36.61
N GLY A 55 -29.09 40.62 35.40
CA GLY A 55 -28.62 41.12 34.14
C GLY A 55 -27.34 40.49 33.64
N THR A 56 -26.54 41.22 32.88
CA THR A 56 -25.29 40.72 32.24
C THR A 56 -24.08 41.24 32.99
N ILE A 57 -23.19 40.33 33.40
CA ILE A 57 -21.88 40.66 33.99
C ILE A 57 -20.78 40.18 33.01
N GLU A 58 -19.92 41.11 32.59
CA GLU A 58 -18.73 40.79 31.81
C GLU A 58 -17.59 40.33 32.71
N ILE A 59 -17.00 39.15 32.41
CA ILE A 59 -15.89 38.58 33.16
C ILE A 59 -14.59 38.87 32.42
N SER A 60 -13.77 39.76 32.91
CA SER A 60 -12.50 40.20 32.33
C SER A 60 -11.26 39.65 33.03
N GLU A 61 -11.43 38.84 34.07
CA GLU A 61 -10.37 38.17 34.80
C GLU A 61 -10.84 36.83 35.35
N THR A 62 -9.93 35.92 35.68
CA THR A 62 -10.27 34.64 36.24
C THR A 62 -10.80 34.72 37.66
N LEU A 63 -12.01 34.24 37.90
CA LEU A 63 -12.60 34.12 39.21
C LEU A 63 -12.11 32.82 39.87
N ASN A 64 -11.32 32.95 40.91
CA ASN A 64 -10.75 31.82 41.64
C ASN A 64 -11.63 31.44 42.85
N ILE A 65 -11.97 30.15 42.93
CA ILE A 65 -12.61 29.51 44.06
C ILE A 65 -11.59 28.59 44.70
N ARG A 66 -11.11 28.97 45.90
CA ARG A 66 -10.05 28.25 46.61
C ARG A 66 -10.34 28.20 48.11
N PRO A 67 -10.01 27.11 48.81
CA PRO A 67 -10.10 27.05 50.27
C PRO A 67 -9.35 28.19 50.94
N THR A 68 -9.97 28.76 51.95
CA THR A 68 -9.36 29.83 52.72
C THR A 68 -8.42 29.24 53.76
N ARG A 69 -7.20 29.77 53.83
CA ARG A 69 -6.22 29.42 54.83
C ARG A 69 -6.25 30.36 56.02
N THR A 70 -6.41 29.82 57.24
CA THR A 70 -6.24 30.60 58.43
C THR A 70 -5.02 30.14 59.22
N THR A 71 -4.30 31.09 59.81
CA THR A 71 -3.21 30.81 60.75
C THR A 71 -3.72 31.00 62.16
N ASN A 72 -3.78 29.93 62.94
CA ASN A 72 -4.05 30.09 64.38
C ASN A 72 -2.75 30.48 65.08
N GLY A 73 -2.69 31.67 65.60
CA GLY A 73 -1.48 32.29 66.05
C GLY A 73 -0.70 31.48 67.08
N SER A 74 0.53 31.12 66.82
CA SER A 74 1.63 30.57 67.64
C SER A 74 2.00 29.08 67.40
N MET A 75 1.31 28.28 66.57
CA MET A 75 1.78 26.97 66.13
C MET A 75 1.65 26.81 64.63
N ALA A 76 2.55 26.07 64.01
CA ALA A 76 2.68 25.88 62.54
C ALA A 76 1.58 24.99 61.91
N TRP A 77 0.33 25.20 62.31
CA TRP A 77 -0.82 24.44 61.80
C TRP A 77 -1.68 25.37 60.93
N TYR A 78 -1.97 24.94 59.71
CA TYR A 78 -2.87 25.65 58.83
C TYR A 78 -4.22 24.88 58.83
N GLU A 79 -5.32 25.56 59.14
CA GLU A 79 -6.65 25.05 58.85
C GLU A 79 -7.14 25.60 57.53
N TYR A 80 -7.62 24.69 56.66
CA TYR A 80 -8.23 25.09 55.42
C TYR A 80 -9.75 24.90 55.54
N TYR A 81 -10.50 25.94 55.15
CA TYR A 81 -11.94 25.88 55.10
C TYR A 81 -12.42 25.77 53.68
N ASN A 82 -13.39 24.87 53.44
CA ASN A 82 -14.02 24.65 52.13
C ASN A 82 -14.64 25.98 51.66
N GLN A 83 -14.40 26.32 50.38
CA GLN A 83 -15.12 27.41 49.73
C GLN A 83 -16.20 26.81 48.82
N ARG A 84 -17.47 27.12 49.10
CA ARG A 84 -18.62 26.68 48.33
C ARG A 84 -19.40 27.91 47.88
N VAL A 85 -19.54 28.04 46.53
CA VAL A 85 -20.24 29.15 45.90
C VAL A 85 -21.37 28.63 45.04
N VAL A 86 -22.56 29.19 45.22
CA VAL A 86 -23.73 28.97 44.38
C VAL A 86 -24.00 30.26 43.62
N ILE A 87 -24.00 30.24 42.33
CA ILE A 87 -24.36 31.41 41.50
C ILE A 87 -25.63 31.05 40.72
N SER A 88 -26.66 31.87 40.90
CA SER A 88 -27.92 31.72 40.18
C SER A 88 -28.30 33.01 39.46
N GLY A 89 -29.12 32.90 38.42
CA GLY A 89 -29.72 34.06 37.76
C GLY A 89 -30.98 34.54 38.46
N ALA A 90 -31.20 35.84 38.51
CA ALA A 90 -32.45 36.43 38.99
C ALA A 90 -33.61 36.17 38.01
N ASP A 91 -33.31 36.07 36.73
CA ASP A 91 -34.24 35.81 35.66
C ASP A 91 -33.55 35.14 34.44
N ALA A 92 -34.31 34.86 33.40
CA ALA A 92 -33.81 34.22 32.18
C ALA A 92 -32.80 35.07 31.36
N ASN A 93 -32.65 36.37 31.65
CA ASN A 93 -31.68 37.27 31.00
C ASN A 93 -30.37 37.36 31.79
N SER A 94 -30.31 36.80 32.96
CA SER A 94 -29.13 36.80 33.82
C SER A 94 -28.02 35.95 33.25
N LYS A 95 -26.84 36.56 33.01
CA LYS A 95 -25.71 35.86 32.38
C LYS A 95 -24.36 36.42 32.79
N LEU A 96 -23.38 35.53 32.76
CA LEU A 96 -21.96 35.83 32.88
C LEU A 96 -21.36 35.67 31.50
N VAL A 97 -20.73 36.71 30.96
CA VAL A 97 -20.20 36.71 29.59
C VAL A 97 -18.70 37.00 29.63
N ARG A 98 -17.92 36.28 28.88
CA ARG A 98 -16.49 36.54 28.71
C ARG A 98 -16.30 37.92 28.08
N ALA A 99 -15.51 38.77 28.70
CA ALA A 99 -15.11 40.05 28.13
C ALA A 99 -14.27 39.85 26.85
N GLU A 100 -14.43 40.73 25.88
CA GLU A 100 -13.66 40.71 24.65
C GLU A 100 -12.15 40.80 24.94
N GLY A 101 -11.37 39.92 24.30
CA GLY A 101 -9.91 39.86 24.51
C GLY A 101 -9.45 39.08 25.75
N PHE A 102 -10.34 38.71 26.67
CA PHE A 102 -9.97 37.91 27.83
C PHE A 102 -9.78 36.43 27.48
N LYS A 103 -8.54 35.91 27.56
CA LYS A 103 -8.16 34.56 27.15
C LYS A 103 -8.06 33.55 28.30
N GLY A 104 -8.19 33.95 29.56
CA GLY A 104 -8.13 33.08 30.74
C GLY A 104 -9.43 32.27 30.94
N SER A 105 -9.42 31.32 31.87
CA SER A 105 -10.65 30.68 32.36
C SER A 105 -11.54 31.69 33.07
N LEU A 106 -12.87 31.55 32.91
CA LEU A 106 -13.81 32.38 33.66
C LEU A 106 -13.78 32.01 35.14
N PHE A 107 -13.78 30.69 35.42
CA PHE A 107 -13.66 30.15 36.77
C PHE A 107 -12.51 29.18 36.90
N ASN A 108 -11.81 29.25 38.04
CA ASN A 108 -10.78 28.29 38.41
C ASN A 108 -11.08 27.72 39.81
N LEU A 109 -11.39 26.43 39.83
CA LEU A 109 -11.74 25.70 41.04
C LEU A 109 -10.57 24.81 41.44
N THR A 110 -9.89 25.17 42.52
CA THR A 110 -8.73 24.42 43.00
C THR A 110 -8.83 24.23 44.50
N GLY A 111 -9.07 23.02 44.95
CA GLY A 111 -9.00 22.64 46.36
C GLY A 111 -7.55 22.43 46.80
N GLU A 112 -7.36 22.23 48.09
CA GLU A 112 -6.04 22.06 48.69
C GLU A 112 -5.96 20.72 49.44
N GLN A 113 -4.81 20.09 49.42
CA GLN A 113 -4.53 18.95 50.27
C GLN A 113 -4.26 19.48 51.70
N GLY A 114 -5.15 19.20 52.62
CA GLY A 114 -4.97 19.61 54.01
C GLY A 114 -3.71 19.00 54.61
N TYR A 115 -2.90 19.83 55.29
CA TYR A 115 -1.72 19.34 56.01
C TYR A 115 -2.11 19.06 57.45
N SER A 116 -2.03 17.83 57.93
CA SER A 116 -2.15 17.50 59.34
C SER A 116 -0.78 17.45 59.97
N GLY A 117 -0.56 18.18 61.00
CA GLY A 117 0.60 17.98 61.87
C GLY A 117 0.55 16.66 62.64
N ALA A 118 1.67 16.24 63.19
CA ALA A 118 1.96 14.98 63.82
C ALA A 118 0.74 14.19 64.40
N GLY A 119 0.26 13.21 63.61
CA GLY A 119 -0.71 12.21 64.05
C GLY A 119 -2.15 12.37 63.57
N GLY A 120 -2.50 13.36 62.71
CA GLY A 120 -3.83 13.56 62.13
C GLY A 120 -3.94 13.07 60.69
N SER A 121 -5.11 12.57 60.30
CA SER A 121 -5.45 12.20 58.92
C SER A 121 -5.54 13.45 58.03
N ASP A 122 -4.96 13.37 56.83
CA ASP A 122 -5.08 14.42 55.81
C ASP A 122 -6.55 14.63 55.45
N HIS A 123 -7.08 15.84 55.78
CA HIS A 123 -8.43 16.22 55.36
C HIS A 123 -8.33 17.19 54.20
N PRO A 124 -8.74 16.79 52.97
CA PRO A 124 -8.75 17.71 51.85
C PRO A 124 -9.77 18.85 52.06
N ALA A 125 -9.38 20.03 51.58
CA ALA A 125 -10.28 21.16 51.54
C ALA A 125 -10.80 21.41 50.11
N TYR A 126 -12.08 21.55 50.00
CA TYR A 126 -12.78 21.54 48.69
C TYR A 126 -13.08 22.97 48.21
N ALA A 127 -12.96 23.16 46.89
CA ALA A 127 -13.46 24.29 46.17
C ALA A 127 -14.67 23.88 45.32
N ALA A 128 -15.85 24.44 45.64
CA ALA A 128 -17.07 24.06 44.94
C ALA A 128 -17.80 25.24 44.33
N LEU A 129 -18.21 25.09 43.08
CA LEU A 129 -19.08 26.03 42.36
C LEU A 129 -20.33 25.28 41.88
N THR A 130 -21.50 25.85 42.19
CA THR A 130 -22.77 25.43 41.61
C THR A 130 -23.33 26.59 40.78
N LEU A 131 -23.69 26.29 39.55
CA LEU A 131 -24.38 27.21 38.63
C LEU A 131 -25.82 26.73 38.47
N LYS A 132 -26.77 27.60 38.60
CA LYS A 132 -28.20 27.31 38.53
C LYS A 132 -28.97 28.46 37.88
N ASP A 133 -29.93 28.17 37.00
CA ASP A 133 -30.77 29.17 36.33
C ASP A 133 -29.98 30.36 35.72
N ILE A 134 -28.76 30.09 35.24
CA ILE A 134 -27.86 31.16 34.74
C ILE A 134 -27.15 30.68 33.46
N THR A 135 -26.93 31.63 32.55
CA THR A 135 -26.10 31.38 31.35
C THR A 135 -24.67 31.87 31.57
N VAL A 136 -23.69 30.99 31.33
CA VAL A 136 -22.27 31.34 31.15
C VAL A 136 -21.93 31.29 29.68
N ASP A 137 -21.58 32.42 29.09
CA ASP A 137 -21.29 32.56 27.67
C ASP A 137 -19.80 32.86 27.44
N GLY A 138 -19.13 31.97 26.71
CA GLY A 138 -17.69 32.06 26.45
C GLY A 138 -17.25 33.09 25.41
N GLY A 139 -18.21 33.80 24.78
CA GLY A 139 -17.94 34.84 23.79
C GLY A 139 -17.67 34.33 22.35
N GLY A 140 -17.68 33.04 22.12
CA GLY A 140 -17.57 32.44 20.79
C GLY A 140 -16.31 32.83 20.02
N ASP A 141 -16.46 33.14 18.74
CA ASP A 141 -15.33 33.41 17.80
C ASP A 141 -14.61 34.73 18.11
N LYS A 142 -15.24 35.62 18.91
CA LYS A 142 -14.62 36.92 19.27
C LYS A 142 -13.43 36.78 20.22
N THR A 143 -13.35 35.65 20.94
CA THR A 143 -12.26 35.43 21.91
C THR A 143 -11.99 33.94 22.09
N ALA A 144 -11.12 33.37 21.26
CA ALA A 144 -10.60 32.03 21.52
C ALA A 144 -9.69 32.07 22.77
N ALA A 145 -10.14 31.39 23.81
CA ALA A 145 -9.39 31.30 25.08
C ALA A 145 -8.24 30.28 24.94
N THR A 146 -7.25 30.41 25.83
CA THR A 146 -6.16 29.41 25.92
C THR A 146 -6.56 28.20 26.78
N ASN A 147 -7.55 28.37 27.65
CA ASN A 147 -8.00 27.40 28.64
C ASN A 147 -9.53 27.22 28.57
N PRO A 148 -10.08 26.15 29.14
CA PRO A 148 -11.52 25.98 29.25
C PRO A 148 -12.16 27.13 30.00
N ALA A 149 -13.45 27.36 29.74
CA ALA A 149 -14.18 28.42 30.48
C ALA A 149 -14.17 28.11 31.98
N ILE A 150 -14.32 26.86 32.40
CA ILE A 150 -14.22 26.45 33.80
C ILE A 150 -13.10 25.40 33.94
N TYR A 151 -12.07 25.80 34.69
CA TYR A 151 -10.93 24.97 35.03
C TYR A 151 -11.14 24.33 36.39
N VAL A 152 -11.19 22.99 36.45
CA VAL A 152 -11.37 22.25 37.70
C VAL A 152 -10.14 21.37 37.96
N SER A 153 -9.59 21.54 39.17
CA SER A 153 -8.37 20.86 39.59
C SER A 153 -8.55 20.30 41.00
N ARG A 154 -7.54 19.71 41.58
CA ARG A 154 -7.49 19.02 42.87
C ARG A 154 -8.63 19.40 43.82
N TYR A 155 -9.46 18.43 44.24
CA TYR A 155 -10.58 18.67 45.16
C TYR A 155 -11.53 19.82 44.76
N GLY A 156 -11.50 20.18 43.47
CA GLY A 156 -12.45 21.12 42.89
C GLY A 156 -13.71 20.35 42.47
N THR A 157 -14.87 20.93 42.69
CA THR A 157 -16.18 20.37 42.27
C THR A 157 -16.96 21.44 41.54
N LEU A 158 -17.37 21.13 40.31
CA LEU A 158 -18.33 21.93 39.55
C LEU A 158 -19.67 21.20 39.53
N THR A 159 -20.76 21.95 39.76
CA THR A 159 -22.12 21.44 39.55
C THR A 159 -22.87 22.38 38.60
N LEU A 160 -23.40 21.86 37.52
CA LEU A 160 -24.44 22.53 36.74
C LEU A 160 -25.79 21.96 37.14
N ASP A 161 -26.63 22.79 37.67
CA ASP A 161 -27.96 22.42 38.14
C ASP A 161 -29.07 22.97 37.23
N ASP A 162 -30.30 22.76 37.56
CA ASP A 162 -31.45 23.15 36.72
C ASP A 162 -31.27 24.57 36.14
N GLY A 163 -31.59 24.70 34.86
CA GLY A 163 -31.54 25.97 34.14
C GLY A 163 -30.15 26.57 33.86
N ALA A 164 -29.08 25.95 34.33
CA ALA A 164 -27.71 26.41 34.01
C ALA A 164 -27.39 26.12 32.54
N VAL A 165 -26.80 27.08 31.81
CA VAL A 165 -26.36 26.97 30.44
C VAL A 165 -24.89 27.35 30.30
N LEU A 166 -24.07 26.50 29.73
CA LEU A 166 -22.67 26.75 29.40
C LEU A 166 -22.51 26.70 27.88
N ARG A 167 -22.20 27.83 27.24
CA ARG A 167 -22.20 27.89 25.77
C ARG A 167 -21.13 28.82 25.21
N ASN A 168 -20.91 28.66 23.90
CA ASN A 168 -19.99 29.46 23.07
C ASN A 168 -18.59 29.57 23.69
N CYS A 169 -18.14 28.53 24.38
CA CYS A 169 -16.80 28.46 24.97
C CYS A 169 -15.83 27.84 23.97
N LYS A 170 -14.81 28.59 23.58
CA LYS A 170 -13.81 28.12 22.61
C LYS A 170 -12.43 28.10 23.26
N SER A 171 -11.75 26.95 23.21
CA SER A 171 -10.39 26.74 23.72
C SER A 171 -9.42 26.36 22.58
N GLN A 172 -8.25 27.04 22.54
CA GLN A 172 -7.23 26.80 21.47
C GLN A 172 -6.23 25.69 21.77
N TYR A 173 -6.08 25.26 23.01
CA TYR A 173 -5.03 24.31 23.40
C TYR A 173 -5.59 23.17 24.25
N TYR A 174 -5.65 21.94 23.69
CA TYR A 174 -5.82 20.63 24.36
C TYR A 174 -6.88 20.44 25.44
N ALA A 175 -7.57 21.49 25.87
CA ALA A 175 -8.48 21.45 27.00
C ALA A 175 -9.93 21.61 26.53
N GLY A 176 -10.89 21.04 27.28
CA GLY A 176 -12.32 21.16 26.99
C GLY A 176 -12.75 22.59 26.70
N GLY A 177 -13.65 22.75 25.73
CA GLY A 177 -14.14 24.09 25.38
C GLY A 177 -14.80 24.76 26.57
N ALA A 178 -15.74 24.08 27.22
CA ALA A 178 -16.44 24.59 28.37
C ALA A 178 -15.81 24.15 29.70
N VAL A 179 -15.62 22.85 29.96
CA VAL A 179 -15.14 22.37 31.26
C VAL A 179 -13.94 21.44 31.06
N GLY A 180 -12.89 21.67 31.87
CA GLY A 180 -11.72 20.79 31.91
C GLY A 180 -11.40 20.31 33.33
N LEU A 181 -11.21 18.99 33.51
CA LEU A 181 -10.83 18.33 34.76
C LEU A 181 -9.37 17.87 34.65
N PHE A 182 -8.43 18.55 35.32
CA PHE A 182 -6.99 18.39 35.04
C PHE A 182 -6.17 17.65 36.09
N ALA A 183 -6.55 17.65 37.35
CA ALA A 183 -5.71 17.06 38.37
C ALA A 183 -6.48 16.53 39.58
N GLY A 184 -5.97 15.49 40.19
CA GLY A 184 -6.45 14.88 41.43
C GLY A 184 -7.92 14.48 41.37
N THR A 185 -8.57 14.53 42.53
CA THR A 185 -10.00 14.25 42.73
C THR A 185 -10.90 15.39 42.25
N SER A 186 -10.77 15.83 40.99
CA SER A 186 -11.66 16.84 40.42
C SER A 186 -12.98 16.21 39.95
N GLU A 187 -14.07 16.93 40.22
CA GLU A 187 -15.42 16.41 39.89
C GLU A 187 -16.23 17.46 39.12
N PHE A 188 -16.98 16.94 38.15
CA PHE A 188 -18.01 17.73 37.47
C PHE A 188 -19.32 16.93 37.48
N VAL A 189 -20.39 17.59 37.98
CA VAL A 189 -21.73 16.99 38.04
C VAL A 189 -22.69 17.85 37.22
N MET A 190 -23.51 17.20 36.40
CA MET A 190 -24.53 17.85 35.59
C MET A 190 -25.90 17.27 35.95
N ASN A 191 -26.87 18.11 36.33
CA ASN A 191 -28.17 17.69 36.81
C ASN A 191 -29.34 18.31 36.01
N GLY A 192 -30.51 17.74 36.20
CA GLY A 192 -31.78 18.32 35.82
C GLY A 192 -31.91 18.77 34.39
N THR A 193 -32.14 20.04 34.16
CA THR A 193 -32.30 20.68 32.83
C THR A 193 -31.05 21.45 32.36
N ALA A 194 -29.91 21.29 33.02
CA ALA A 194 -28.65 21.96 32.64
C ALA A 194 -28.24 21.68 31.17
N ARG A 195 -27.60 22.65 30.54
CA ARG A 195 -27.19 22.55 29.11
C ARG A 195 -25.75 22.95 28.89
N MET A 196 -25.07 22.22 28.04
CA MET A 196 -23.75 22.56 27.48
C MET A 196 -23.88 22.55 25.98
N GLU A 197 -23.73 23.68 25.32
CA GLU A 197 -24.02 23.78 23.89
C GLU A 197 -23.06 24.73 23.16
N ASP A 198 -22.79 24.41 21.87
CA ASP A 198 -22.01 25.26 20.98
C ASP A 198 -20.58 25.58 21.51
N ASN A 199 -19.95 24.63 22.20
CA ASN A 199 -18.59 24.78 22.72
C ASN A 199 -17.58 24.07 21.80
N GLU A 200 -16.34 24.58 21.72
CA GLU A 200 -15.32 24.09 20.79
C GLU A 200 -13.94 23.93 21.44
N ALA A 201 -13.25 22.81 21.12
CA ALA A 201 -11.85 22.56 21.52
C ALA A 201 -11.18 21.53 20.59
N ASP A 202 -9.92 21.22 20.80
CA ASP A 202 -9.27 20.09 20.15
C ASP A 202 -9.78 18.74 20.69
N TYR A 203 -9.98 18.66 22.00
CA TYR A 203 -10.45 17.47 22.70
C TYR A 203 -11.55 17.86 23.69
N GLY A 204 -12.67 17.17 23.66
CA GLY A 204 -13.79 17.46 24.55
C GLY A 204 -14.39 18.83 24.32
N GLY A 205 -15.09 19.03 23.19
CA GLY A 205 -15.72 20.34 22.90
C GLY A 205 -16.55 20.87 24.09
N GLY A 206 -17.34 19.98 24.72
CA GLY A 206 -18.02 20.27 25.98
C GLY A 206 -17.12 20.00 27.19
N VAL A 207 -16.74 18.75 27.42
CA VAL A 207 -16.05 18.26 28.64
C VAL A 207 -14.76 17.55 28.30
N TYR A 208 -13.70 17.90 29.01
CA TYR A 208 -12.39 17.26 28.95
C TYR A 208 -12.01 16.67 30.32
N VAL A 209 -11.73 15.35 30.36
CA VAL A 209 -11.31 14.64 31.57
C VAL A 209 -9.97 13.97 31.34
N ALA A 210 -8.91 14.47 31.97
CA ALA A 210 -7.53 14.05 31.69
C ALA A 210 -6.80 13.36 32.84
N ASN A 211 -7.42 13.17 33.99
CA ASN A 211 -6.73 12.62 35.16
C ASN A 211 -7.41 11.39 35.75
N ILE A 212 -6.62 10.42 36.22
CA ILE A 212 -7.09 9.13 36.73
C ILE A 212 -8.04 9.21 37.93
N LEU A 213 -8.04 10.29 38.68
CA LEU A 213 -8.94 10.49 39.85
C LEU A 213 -10.09 11.44 39.51
N ALA A 214 -10.15 11.97 38.28
CA ALA A 214 -11.20 12.89 37.87
C ALA A 214 -12.49 12.14 37.51
N ALA A 215 -13.64 12.76 37.81
CA ALA A 215 -14.94 12.19 37.50
C ALA A 215 -15.88 13.20 36.85
N PHE A 216 -16.48 12.80 35.74
CA PHE A 216 -17.65 13.47 35.19
C PHE A 216 -18.90 12.62 35.43
N THR A 217 -19.92 13.23 36.04
CA THR A 217 -21.20 12.59 36.34
C THR A 217 -22.33 13.38 35.72
N MET A 218 -23.11 12.76 34.84
CA MET A 218 -24.31 13.32 34.23
C MET A 218 -25.55 12.61 34.78
N ASN A 219 -26.30 13.27 35.59
CA ASN A 219 -27.55 12.77 36.15
C ASN A 219 -28.78 13.25 35.36
N GLY A 220 -28.60 14.21 34.48
CA GLY A 220 -29.61 14.79 33.60
C GLY A 220 -29.02 15.90 32.74
N GLY A 221 -29.87 16.61 32.03
CA GLY A 221 -29.45 17.76 31.19
C GLY A 221 -29.10 17.34 29.75
N THR A 222 -28.52 18.28 29.01
CA THR A 222 -28.21 18.08 27.57
C THR A 222 -26.81 18.62 27.26
N ILE A 223 -26.02 17.79 26.56
CA ILE A 223 -24.73 18.18 25.92
C ILE A 223 -24.95 18.15 24.42
N ALA A 224 -25.01 19.31 23.77
CA ALA A 224 -25.39 19.37 22.37
C ALA A 224 -24.57 20.33 21.53
N ASN A 225 -24.39 20.00 20.25
CA ASN A 225 -23.74 20.84 19.23
C ASN A 225 -22.32 21.29 19.60
N ASN A 226 -21.63 20.55 20.46
CA ASN A 226 -20.24 20.84 20.79
C ASN A 226 -19.31 20.22 19.74
N THR A 227 -18.20 20.88 19.46
CA THR A 227 -17.26 20.48 18.42
C THR A 227 -15.87 20.24 19.00
N ALA A 228 -15.28 19.07 18.65
CA ALA A 228 -13.87 18.81 18.84
C ALA A 228 -13.17 18.68 17.49
N THR A 229 -12.02 19.31 17.29
CA THR A 229 -11.26 19.15 16.06
C THR A 229 -10.64 17.75 15.94
N LYS A 230 -10.51 17.04 17.06
CA LYS A 230 -9.94 15.67 17.12
C LYS A 230 -10.91 14.67 17.73
N TYR A 231 -11.04 14.60 19.03
CA TYR A 231 -11.78 13.56 19.75
C TYR A 231 -12.77 14.10 20.78
N GLY A 232 -13.92 13.41 20.90
CA GLY A 232 -14.90 13.71 21.95
C GLY A 232 -15.62 15.04 21.76
N GLY A 233 -16.45 15.19 20.72
CA GLY A 233 -17.19 16.44 20.47
C GLY A 233 -17.95 16.93 21.68
N GLY A 234 -18.75 16.05 22.32
CA GLY A 234 -19.40 16.34 23.60
C GLY A 234 -18.47 16.15 24.79
N VAL A 235 -17.93 14.91 24.94
CA VAL A 235 -17.12 14.50 26.10
C VAL A 235 -15.89 13.74 25.63
N TYR A 236 -14.74 14.15 26.11
CA TYR A 236 -13.50 13.39 25.96
C TYR A 236 -12.98 12.94 27.32
N CYS A 237 -12.63 11.67 27.45
CA CYS A 237 -12.00 11.15 28.65
C CYS A 237 -10.90 10.14 28.29
N GLU A 238 -9.67 10.51 28.52
CA GLU A 238 -8.52 9.61 28.41
C GLU A 238 -7.46 9.99 29.43
N ALA A 239 -7.28 9.14 30.41
CA ALA A 239 -6.26 9.31 31.44
C ALA A 239 -5.05 8.43 31.14
N ARG A 240 -3.85 8.95 31.42
CA ARG A 240 -2.61 8.18 31.28
C ARG A 240 -2.36 7.35 32.53
N LYS A 241 -1.85 6.12 32.32
CA LYS A 241 -1.45 5.24 33.43
C LYS A 241 -0.36 5.92 34.27
N GLN A 242 -0.60 6.06 35.55
CA GLN A 242 0.38 6.52 36.50
C GLN A 242 1.03 5.32 37.17
N TYR A 243 2.33 5.31 37.28
CA TYR A 243 3.08 4.21 37.88
C TYR A 243 2.63 3.93 39.32
N GLY A 244 2.21 2.69 39.60
CA GLY A 244 1.76 2.22 40.90
C GLY A 244 0.29 2.55 41.25
N SER A 245 -0.50 3.14 40.34
CA SER A 245 -1.94 3.38 40.57
C SER A 245 -2.79 2.50 39.67
N GLU A 246 -3.85 1.91 40.24
CA GLU A 246 -4.94 1.25 39.53
C GLU A 246 -6.18 2.13 39.39
N ASP A 247 -6.08 3.41 39.80
CA ASP A 247 -7.18 4.34 39.70
C ASP A 247 -7.49 4.69 38.25
N THR A 248 -8.75 4.99 37.94
CA THR A 248 -9.23 5.36 36.62
C THR A 248 -9.96 6.69 36.65
N ALA A 249 -9.91 7.43 35.54
CA ALA A 249 -10.86 8.49 35.28
C ALA A 249 -12.27 7.90 35.12
N LYS A 250 -13.31 8.69 35.44
CA LYS A 250 -14.68 8.17 35.46
C LYS A 250 -15.61 9.04 34.63
N ILE A 251 -16.39 8.36 33.81
CA ILE A 251 -17.60 8.92 33.18
C ILE A 251 -18.79 8.13 33.74
N ASN A 252 -19.70 8.81 34.45
CA ASN A 252 -20.92 8.22 34.96
C ASN A 252 -22.11 8.90 34.26
N LEU A 253 -22.76 8.23 33.35
CA LEU A 253 -23.95 8.69 32.65
C LEU A 253 -25.17 8.03 33.28
N ASN A 254 -25.81 8.73 34.18
CA ASN A 254 -26.97 8.25 34.94
C ASN A 254 -28.30 8.76 34.36
N GLY A 255 -28.24 9.68 33.40
CA GLY A 255 -29.40 10.25 32.71
C GLY A 255 -28.99 11.37 31.80
N GLY A 256 -29.90 11.84 30.95
CA GLY A 256 -29.72 13.00 30.08
C GLY A 256 -29.46 12.65 28.61
N THR A 257 -29.17 13.68 27.81
CA THR A 257 -29.02 13.56 26.34
C THR A 257 -27.68 14.15 25.85
N ILE A 258 -26.98 13.41 25.02
CA ILE A 258 -25.77 13.85 24.32
C ILE A 258 -26.04 13.74 22.82
N THR A 259 -26.17 14.86 22.11
CA THR A 259 -26.65 14.86 20.72
C THR A 259 -26.10 16.02 19.88
N GLY A 260 -26.01 15.84 18.57
CA GLY A 260 -25.56 16.89 17.63
C GLY A 260 -24.10 17.31 17.79
N ASN A 261 -23.31 16.60 18.61
CA ASN A 261 -21.89 16.91 18.79
C ASN A 261 -21.05 16.31 17.66
N THR A 262 -19.94 16.98 17.32
CA THR A 262 -19.07 16.59 16.20
C THR A 262 -17.62 16.46 16.65
N ALA A 263 -16.94 15.40 16.19
CA ALA A 263 -15.50 15.25 16.36
C ALA A 263 -14.81 15.11 14.98
N GLY A 264 -13.61 15.63 14.82
CA GLY A 264 -12.86 15.49 13.58
C GLY A 264 -12.38 14.06 13.33
N ILE A 265 -12.11 13.29 14.38
CA ILE A 265 -11.55 11.92 14.26
C ILE A 265 -12.52 10.87 14.81
N ALA A 266 -12.90 10.94 16.10
CA ALA A 266 -13.76 9.93 16.69
C ALA A 266 -14.51 10.43 17.94
N GLY A 267 -15.64 9.76 18.26
CA GLY A 267 -16.42 10.04 19.45
C GLY A 267 -17.13 11.39 19.40
N GLY A 268 -17.92 11.64 18.36
CA GLY A 268 -18.70 12.89 18.28
C GLY A 268 -19.48 13.19 19.55
N GLY A 269 -20.14 12.18 20.13
CA GLY A 269 -20.80 12.32 21.43
C GLY A 269 -19.82 12.17 22.59
N VAL A 270 -19.33 10.97 22.78
CA VAL A 270 -18.42 10.59 23.88
C VAL A 270 -17.26 9.78 23.31
N TYR A 271 -16.06 10.14 23.68
CA TYR A 271 -14.84 9.36 23.45
C TYR A 271 -14.22 8.98 24.78
N PHE A 272 -13.93 7.69 25.00
CA PHE A 272 -13.16 7.29 26.16
C PHE A 272 -12.06 6.29 25.81
N GLY A 273 -10.91 6.49 26.43
CA GLY A 273 -9.71 5.70 26.23
C GLY A 273 -8.83 5.62 27.47
N GLY A 274 -7.67 5.00 27.37
CA GLY A 274 -6.68 4.88 28.44
C GLY A 274 -7.27 4.32 29.74
N MET A 275 -6.82 4.85 30.86
CA MET A 275 -7.27 4.49 32.22
C MET A 275 -8.64 5.12 32.55
N THR A 276 -9.69 4.75 31.82
CA THR A 276 -11.05 5.30 31.98
C THR A 276 -12.07 4.21 32.24
N THR A 277 -12.99 4.47 33.17
CA THR A 277 -14.19 3.69 33.39
C THR A 277 -15.41 4.45 32.92
N CYS A 278 -16.17 3.92 31.98
CA CYS A 278 -17.44 4.48 31.51
C CYS A 278 -18.61 3.67 32.05
N LYS A 279 -19.51 4.31 32.83
CA LYS A 279 -20.74 3.68 33.38
C LYS A 279 -21.96 4.34 32.82
N VAL A 280 -22.97 3.54 32.48
CA VAL A 280 -24.28 4.00 32.01
C VAL A 280 -25.38 3.42 32.89
N ALA A 281 -26.32 4.25 33.34
CA ALA A 281 -27.49 3.86 34.13
C ALA A 281 -28.66 4.81 33.87
N GLY A 282 -29.86 4.49 34.34
CA GLY A 282 -31.03 5.36 34.16
C GLY A 282 -31.44 5.53 32.71
N THR A 283 -31.95 6.71 32.35
CA THR A 283 -32.39 7.05 31.00
C THR A 283 -31.34 7.93 30.31
N VAL A 284 -30.57 7.36 29.41
CA VAL A 284 -29.46 8.03 28.70
C VAL A 284 -29.68 7.93 27.19
N ASN A 285 -29.59 9.08 26.50
CA ASN A 285 -29.66 9.12 25.05
C ASN A 285 -28.37 9.71 24.46
N ILE A 286 -27.63 8.89 23.70
CA ILE A 286 -26.41 9.29 22.99
C ILE A 286 -26.61 8.95 21.53
N THR A 287 -27.13 9.91 20.76
CA THR A 287 -27.57 9.72 19.38
C THR A 287 -27.36 10.99 18.57
N GLY A 288 -27.22 10.85 17.23
CA GLY A 288 -27.11 12.00 16.31
C GLY A 288 -25.78 12.74 16.41
N ASN A 289 -24.76 12.12 17.01
CA ASN A 289 -23.42 12.68 17.05
C ASN A 289 -22.58 12.10 15.91
N THR A 290 -21.65 12.91 15.38
CA THR A 290 -20.92 12.58 14.13
C THR A 290 -19.42 12.75 14.25
N GLN A 291 -18.68 12.13 13.33
CA GLN A 291 -17.23 12.27 13.19
C GLN A 291 -16.82 12.44 11.71
N GLY A 292 -15.65 13.03 11.50
CA GLY A 292 -15.06 13.19 10.17
C GLY A 292 -15.79 14.16 9.27
N ASP A 293 -15.25 14.38 8.09
CA ASP A 293 -15.82 15.28 7.08
C ASP A 293 -17.10 14.70 6.46
N ASP A 294 -17.21 13.38 6.41
CA ASP A 294 -18.37 12.61 5.93
C ASP A 294 -19.54 12.57 6.93
N LYS A 295 -19.34 13.11 8.13
CA LYS A 295 -20.32 13.13 9.22
C LYS A 295 -20.85 11.73 9.57
N ALA A 296 -19.97 10.73 9.56
CA ALA A 296 -20.32 9.38 9.98
C ALA A 296 -20.80 9.37 11.44
N ALA A 297 -21.76 8.50 11.75
CA ALA A 297 -22.29 8.38 13.12
C ALA A 297 -21.18 7.96 14.10
N SER A 298 -21.09 8.66 15.24
CA SER A 298 -20.12 8.37 16.29
C SER A 298 -20.61 8.88 17.63
N ASN A 299 -21.46 8.08 18.26
CA ASN A 299 -22.15 8.49 19.47
C ASN A 299 -21.31 8.23 20.73
N LEU A 300 -21.13 6.96 21.11
CA LEU A 300 -20.22 6.57 22.18
C LEU A 300 -19.12 5.71 21.60
N HIS A 301 -17.91 6.23 21.59
CA HIS A 301 -16.73 5.62 20.98
C HIS A 301 -15.78 5.06 22.04
N VAL A 302 -15.46 3.78 21.89
CA VAL A 302 -14.50 3.03 22.72
C VAL A 302 -13.15 3.00 22.01
N ALA A 303 -12.16 3.68 22.56
CA ALA A 303 -10.83 3.71 21.99
C ALA A 303 -10.08 2.38 22.18
N ALA A 304 -9.14 2.07 21.28
CA ALA A 304 -8.25 0.92 21.41
C ALA A 304 -7.35 1.00 22.67
N SER A 305 -7.08 2.21 23.16
CA SER A 305 -6.30 2.47 24.38
C SER A 305 -7.09 2.21 25.66
N ALA A 306 -8.43 2.04 25.61
CA ALA A 306 -9.24 1.82 26.80
C ALA A 306 -8.88 0.48 27.46
N GLU A 307 -8.48 0.50 28.74
CA GLU A 307 -7.96 -0.68 29.44
C GLU A 307 -9.02 -1.78 29.57
N ASP A 308 -10.27 -1.44 29.79
CA ASP A 308 -11.39 -2.38 29.89
C ASP A 308 -12.20 -2.53 28.59
N GLN A 309 -11.99 -1.67 27.61
CA GLN A 309 -12.65 -1.62 26.30
C GLN A 309 -14.17 -1.94 26.39
N ALA A 310 -14.82 -1.50 27.46
CA ALA A 310 -16.21 -1.82 27.71
C ALA A 310 -16.97 -0.71 28.41
N VAL A 311 -18.22 -0.52 28.02
CA VAL A 311 -19.22 0.25 28.72
C VAL A 311 -19.83 -0.61 29.83
N LEU A 312 -19.81 -0.14 31.08
CA LEU A 312 -20.42 -0.82 32.21
C LEU A 312 -21.88 -0.38 32.34
N ALA A 313 -22.81 -1.24 31.94
CA ALA A 313 -24.24 -0.97 32.07
C ALA A 313 -24.73 -1.35 33.46
N GLY A 314 -25.33 -0.39 34.19
CA GLY A 314 -26.07 -0.60 35.42
C GLY A 314 -27.56 -0.88 35.11
N ASN A 315 -28.45 -0.30 35.90
CA ASN A 315 -29.89 -0.34 35.64
C ASN A 315 -30.25 0.68 34.55
N VAL A 316 -29.96 0.35 33.27
CA VAL A 316 -30.26 1.22 32.12
C VAL A 316 -31.75 1.04 31.78
N SER A 317 -32.45 2.18 31.56
CA SER A 317 -33.83 2.19 31.13
C SER A 317 -33.98 1.67 29.69
N SER A 318 -35.06 0.94 29.39
CA SER A 318 -35.43 0.55 28.02
C SER A 318 -35.72 1.72 27.09
N ASP A 319 -35.96 2.92 27.64
CA ASP A 319 -36.18 4.14 26.87
C ASP A 319 -34.88 4.81 26.41
N SER A 320 -33.72 4.28 26.84
CA SER A 320 -32.42 4.76 26.42
C SER A 320 -32.11 4.37 24.98
N ARG A 321 -31.31 5.21 24.31
CA ARG A 321 -30.77 4.93 22.98
C ARG A 321 -29.31 5.36 22.95
N ILE A 322 -28.42 4.40 22.70
CA ILE A 322 -26.96 4.62 22.73
C ILE A 322 -26.34 3.96 21.48
N GLY A 323 -25.88 4.78 20.57
CA GLY A 323 -25.06 4.33 19.45
C GLY A 323 -23.64 4.00 19.93
N LEU A 324 -23.10 2.86 19.50
CA LEU A 324 -21.78 2.37 19.85
C LEU A 324 -20.85 2.37 18.65
N ASN A 325 -19.64 2.84 18.88
CA ASN A 325 -18.53 2.72 17.94
C ASN A 325 -17.28 2.25 18.71
N ALA A 326 -16.29 1.70 18.00
CA ALA A 326 -15.01 1.31 18.58
C ALA A 326 -13.89 1.37 17.54
N ASP A 327 -12.67 1.62 18.00
CA ASP A 327 -11.47 1.54 17.14
C ASP A 327 -11.24 0.11 16.64
N LEU A 328 -11.48 -0.87 17.52
CA LEU A 328 -11.24 -2.28 17.23
C LEU A 328 -12.55 -3.01 16.98
N ILE A 329 -12.76 -3.56 15.81
CA ILE A 329 -13.78 -4.54 15.49
C ILE A 329 -13.02 -5.85 15.15
N PRO A 330 -13.44 -7.01 15.68
CA PRO A 330 -14.55 -7.23 16.60
C PRO A 330 -14.29 -6.70 18.03
N ALA A 331 -15.30 -6.05 18.61
CA ALA A 331 -15.26 -5.59 19.99
C ALA A 331 -16.10 -6.52 20.88
N TYR A 332 -15.47 -7.55 21.38
CA TYR A 332 -16.13 -8.52 22.26
C TYR A 332 -16.40 -7.91 23.64
N ARG A 333 -17.62 -8.12 24.14
CA ARG A 333 -18.05 -7.65 25.47
C ARG A 333 -17.92 -6.12 25.61
N ILE A 334 -18.16 -5.39 24.50
CA ILE A 334 -18.11 -3.91 24.47
C ILE A 334 -19.11 -3.28 25.47
N VAL A 335 -20.21 -3.97 25.79
CA VAL A 335 -21.09 -3.64 26.90
C VAL A 335 -21.09 -4.79 27.89
N ARG A 336 -20.87 -4.49 29.16
CA ARG A 336 -20.96 -5.45 30.28
C ARG A 336 -22.11 -5.08 31.20
N GLY A 337 -22.91 -6.04 31.61
CA GLY A 337 -24.06 -5.87 32.53
C GLY A 337 -25.40 -5.69 31.82
N SER A 338 -25.46 -5.73 30.49
CA SER A 338 -26.69 -5.66 29.71
C SER A 338 -26.68 -6.65 28.58
N SER A 339 -27.88 -7.14 28.22
CA SER A 339 -28.14 -7.93 27.03
C SER A 339 -29.20 -7.29 26.13
N ASP A 340 -29.55 -6.03 26.35
CA ASP A 340 -30.61 -5.34 25.61
C ASP A 340 -30.02 -4.63 24.37
N THR A 341 -30.16 -5.26 23.20
CA THR A 341 -29.75 -4.74 21.90
C THR A 341 -30.64 -3.62 21.38
N ASN A 342 -31.80 -3.34 22.01
CA ASN A 342 -32.64 -2.20 21.63
C ASN A 342 -32.12 -0.88 22.25
N VAL A 343 -31.44 -0.97 23.37
CA VAL A 343 -30.79 0.18 24.02
C VAL A 343 -29.47 0.52 23.34
N PHE A 344 -28.69 -0.50 23.03
CA PHE A 344 -27.36 -0.36 22.43
C PHE A 344 -27.40 -0.77 20.96
N THR A 345 -27.08 0.14 20.07
CA THR A 345 -27.06 -0.07 18.60
C THR A 345 -25.69 0.25 18.02
N SER A 346 -25.38 -0.28 16.82
CA SER A 346 -24.16 0.07 16.12
C SER A 346 -24.27 1.43 15.44
N ASP A 347 -23.23 2.23 15.52
CA ASP A 347 -23.05 3.45 14.70
C ASP A 347 -22.52 3.13 13.29
N ARG A 348 -21.92 1.94 13.10
CA ARG A 348 -21.42 1.48 11.79
C ARG A 348 -22.49 0.70 11.06
N ALA A 349 -22.74 1.05 9.80
CA ALA A 349 -23.74 0.37 8.97
C ALA A 349 -23.40 -1.11 8.72
N ASN A 350 -22.10 -1.43 8.64
CA ASN A 350 -21.59 -2.79 8.40
C ASN A 350 -21.33 -3.58 9.69
N CYS A 351 -21.81 -3.10 10.84
CA CYS A 351 -21.68 -3.78 12.14
C CYS A 351 -23.01 -3.85 12.87
N ALA A 352 -23.15 -4.83 13.74
CA ALA A 352 -24.31 -5.02 14.60
C ALA A 352 -23.88 -5.25 16.06
N VAL A 353 -24.72 -4.76 16.97
CA VAL A 353 -24.62 -5.12 18.39
C VAL A 353 -25.36 -6.43 18.61
N THR A 354 -24.66 -7.44 19.11
CA THR A 354 -25.19 -8.79 19.28
C THR A 354 -24.99 -9.27 20.72
N LYS A 355 -25.78 -10.26 21.15
CA LYS A 355 -25.60 -10.88 22.46
C LYS A 355 -24.32 -11.72 22.46
N ASN A 356 -23.52 -11.58 23.50
CA ASN A 356 -22.37 -12.45 23.68
C ASN A 356 -22.80 -13.87 24.02
N GLY A 357 -22.51 -14.81 23.13
CA GLY A 357 -22.94 -16.21 23.28
C GLY A 357 -22.37 -16.93 24.49
N SER A 358 -21.28 -16.46 25.08
CA SER A 358 -20.59 -17.04 26.23
C SER A 358 -21.00 -16.43 27.56
N VAL A 359 -21.53 -15.22 27.59
CA VAL A 359 -21.92 -14.49 28.82
C VAL A 359 -23.19 -13.69 28.56
N SER A 360 -24.28 -14.18 29.10
CA SER A 360 -25.66 -13.76 28.81
C SER A 360 -26.01 -12.29 29.12
N PHE A 361 -25.19 -11.57 29.87
CA PHE A 361 -25.39 -10.14 30.19
C PHE A 361 -24.34 -9.22 29.58
N ASN A 362 -23.79 -9.60 28.42
CA ASN A 362 -22.86 -8.77 27.70
C ASN A 362 -23.24 -8.70 26.22
N LEU A 363 -22.83 -7.61 25.59
CA LEU A 363 -23.03 -7.38 24.18
C LEU A 363 -21.68 -7.26 23.46
N ASP A 364 -21.63 -7.76 22.22
CA ASP A 364 -20.51 -7.66 21.30
C ASP A 364 -20.88 -6.69 20.17
N LEU A 365 -19.90 -5.94 19.64
CA LEU A 365 -20.03 -5.19 18.40
C LEU A 365 -19.22 -5.92 17.33
N LEU A 366 -19.92 -6.52 16.39
CA LEU A 366 -19.37 -7.39 15.36
C LEU A 366 -19.78 -6.93 13.97
N ALA A 367 -19.01 -7.30 12.95
CA ALA A 367 -19.45 -7.16 11.57
C ALA A 367 -20.74 -7.97 11.33
N ASN A 368 -21.67 -7.40 10.56
CA ASN A 368 -22.98 -8.00 10.30
C ASN A 368 -23.06 -8.76 8.98
N GLU A 369 -22.00 -8.71 8.15
CA GLU A 369 -21.93 -9.44 6.90
C GLU A 369 -21.26 -10.79 7.06
N GLU A 370 -21.88 -11.84 6.49
CA GLU A 370 -21.25 -13.14 6.34
C GLU A 370 -20.32 -13.07 5.13
N HIS A 371 -19.03 -13.19 5.39
CA HIS A 371 -17.98 -13.14 4.37
C HIS A 371 -17.38 -14.53 4.21
N THR A 372 -17.53 -15.11 3.04
CA THR A 372 -17.01 -16.44 2.72
C THR A 372 -16.33 -16.41 1.38
N HIS A 373 -15.07 -16.83 1.34
CA HIS A 373 -14.38 -17.10 0.09
C HIS A 373 -13.51 -18.33 0.13
N CYS A 374 -13.28 -18.87 -1.06
CA CYS A 374 -12.22 -19.82 -1.28
C CYS A 374 -10.97 -19.05 -1.78
N VAL A 375 -9.89 -19.12 -1.03
CA VAL A 375 -8.57 -18.65 -1.47
C VAL A 375 -7.84 -19.76 -2.21
N CYS A 376 -8.43 -20.22 -3.30
CA CYS A 376 -7.84 -21.24 -4.15
C CYS A 376 -8.12 -20.95 -5.63
N LEU A 377 -7.16 -21.23 -6.49
CA LEU A 377 -7.37 -21.17 -7.93
C LEU A 377 -8.29 -22.31 -8.36
N GLN A 378 -9.43 -21.99 -8.94
CA GLN A 378 -10.26 -22.96 -9.63
C GLN A 378 -9.42 -23.55 -10.77
N ASN A 379 -9.27 -24.88 -10.76
CA ASN A 379 -8.59 -25.69 -11.79
C ASN A 379 -7.07 -25.92 -11.67
N GLN A 380 -6.40 -25.60 -10.59
CA GLN A 380 -5.05 -26.10 -10.38
C GLN A 380 -4.99 -27.16 -9.28
N ASN A 381 -4.28 -28.24 -9.57
CA ASN A 381 -4.18 -29.43 -8.72
C ASN A 381 -3.14 -29.17 -7.61
N TYR A 382 -3.51 -28.39 -6.59
CA TYR A 382 -2.65 -28.04 -5.45
C TYR A 382 -2.55 -29.13 -4.40
N GLY A 383 -2.59 -30.39 -4.75
CA GLY A 383 -2.45 -31.47 -3.79
C GLY A 383 -3.63 -31.56 -2.79
N PRO A 384 -3.55 -32.43 -1.77
CA PRO A 384 -4.65 -32.74 -0.85
C PRO A 384 -5.02 -31.63 0.16
N TYR A 385 -4.36 -30.49 0.15
CA TYR A 385 -4.60 -29.38 1.10
C TYR A 385 -5.38 -28.22 0.49
N HIS A 386 -6.25 -28.54 -0.42
CA HIS A 386 -7.14 -27.59 -1.06
C HIS A 386 -8.34 -27.36 -0.13
N ASP A 387 -8.31 -26.28 0.64
CA ASP A 387 -9.36 -25.94 1.58
C ASP A 387 -10.50 -25.23 0.82
N HIS A 388 -11.40 -26.02 0.28
CA HIS A 388 -12.72 -25.56 -0.17
C HIS A 388 -13.70 -25.40 0.98
N ASP A 389 -13.21 -25.17 2.19
CA ASP A 389 -14.08 -25.07 3.36
C ASP A 389 -14.93 -23.81 3.29
N LYS A 390 -16.11 -23.98 2.68
CA LYS A 390 -17.18 -22.98 2.68
C LYS A 390 -17.68 -22.64 4.07
N ASN A 391 -17.20 -23.35 5.10
CA ASN A 391 -17.57 -23.15 6.50
C ASN A 391 -16.56 -22.29 7.28
N THR A 392 -15.42 -21.90 6.69
CA THR A 392 -14.50 -20.99 7.34
C THR A 392 -15.17 -19.64 7.51
N LYS A 393 -15.44 -19.26 8.73
CA LYS A 393 -15.98 -17.93 9.04
C LYS A 393 -14.87 -16.90 8.98
N TRP A 394 -15.03 -15.96 8.11
CA TRP A 394 -14.19 -14.78 8.06
C TRP A 394 -14.69 -13.75 9.08
N VAL A 395 -13.78 -13.09 9.75
CA VAL A 395 -14.06 -12.09 10.79
C VAL A 395 -13.80 -10.71 10.24
N GLY A 396 -14.82 -9.85 10.21
CA GLY A 396 -14.65 -8.44 9.82
C GLY A 396 -13.83 -7.67 10.84
N ILE A 397 -12.79 -6.97 10.38
CA ILE A 397 -11.89 -6.19 11.23
C ILE A 397 -11.80 -4.74 10.77
N SER A 398 -11.74 -3.83 11.74
CA SER A 398 -11.49 -2.40 11.51
C SER A 398 -10.04 -1.98 11.78
N SER A 399 -9.20 -2.90 12.25
CA SER A 399 -7.80 -2.65 12.54
C SER A 399 -6.98 -3.93 12.49
N LEU A 400 -5.74 -3.84 12.00
CA LEU A 400 -4.79 -4.96 12.00
C LEU A 400 -4.42 -5.44 13.41
N LYS A 401 -4.66 -4.64 14.45
CA LYS A 401 -4.49 -5.06 15.87
C LYS A 401 -5.48 -6.15 16.31
N SER A 402 -6.57 -6.31 15.57
CA SER A 402 -7.55 -7.38 15.82
C SER A 402 -7.14 -8.73 15.25
N VAL A 403 -6.11 -8.78 14.41
CA VAL A 403 -5.63 -10.00 13.76
C VAL A 403 -4.91 -10.89 14.77
N LYS A 404 -5.23 -12.18 14.73
CA LYS A 404 -4.60 -13.24 15.53
C LYS A 404 -4.14 -14.37 14.63
N SER A 405 -3.15 -15.14 15.08
CA SER A 405 -2.69 -16.34 14.39
C SER A 405 -3.82 -17.29 14.00
N TYR A 406 -3.68 -17.96 12.86
CA TYR A 406 -4.61 -18.95 12.30
C TYR A 406 -6.00 -18.40 11.96
N GLY A 407 -6.15 -17.07 11.85
CA GLY A 407 -7.43 -16.43 11.58
C GLY A 407 -7.64 -16.10 10.10
N CYS A 408 -8.93 -16.00 9.75
CA CYS A 408 -9.40 -15.48 8.46
C CYS A 408 -10.14 -14.17 8.68
N TYR A 409 -9.70 -13.09 8.04
CA TYR A 409 -10.21 -11.75 8.29
C TYR A 409 -10.58 -11.05 6.99
N TYR A 410 -11.53 -10.12 7.06
CA TYR A 410 -11.79 -9.17 5.98
C TYR A 410 -11.85 -7.74 6.52
N LEU A 411 -11.43 -6.79 5.71
CA LEU A 411 -11.42 -5.39 6.11
C LEU A 411 -12.83 -4.79 6.03
N LEU A 412 -13.17 -3.96 7.01
CA LEU A 412 -14.43 -3.20 7.08
C LEU A 412 -14.25 -1.74 6.65
N ASN A 413 -13.02 -1.28 6.59
CA ASN A 413 -12.58 0.07 6.21
C ASN A 413 -11.09 0.02 5.90
N ASP A 414 -10.56 1.09 5.33
CA ASP A 414 -9.12 1.28 5.22
C ASP A 414 -8.46 1.20 6.60
N VAL A 415 -7.32 0.51 6.66
CA VAL A 415 -6.57 0.32 7.90
C VAL A 415 -5.15 0.85 7.74
N THR A 416 -4.70 1.61 8.73
CA THR A 416 -3.34 2.15 8.77
C THR A 416 -2.51 1.42 9.82
N THR A 417 -1.26 1.11 9.51
CA THR A 417 -0.29 0.62 10.49
C THR A 417 1.01 1.41 10.41
N THR A 418 1.58 1.66 11.60
CA THR A 418 2.92 2.24 11.78
C THR A 418 3.89 1.21 12.33
N ASP A 419 3.48 -0.05 12.43
CA ASP A 419 4.25 -1.12 13.04
C ASP A 419 5.38 -1.58 12.10
N GLU A 420 6.61 -1.55 12.57
CA GLU A 420 7.72 -2.17 11.87
C GLU A 420 7.56 -3.69 11.90
N GLY A 421 7.55 -4.31 10.71
CA GLY A 421 7.41 -5.76 10.58
C GLY A 421 6.06 -6.29 11.08
N TRP A 422 4.94 -5.61 10.76
CA TRP A 422 3.62 -6.14 11.06
C TRP A 422 3.47 -7.56 10.49
N GLY A 423 2.95 -8.47 11.29
CA GLY A 423 2.81 -9.89 10.93
C GLY A 423 3.91 -10.80 11.46
N SER A 424 5.04 -10.25 11.95
CA SER A 424 6.19 -11.04 12.40
C SER A 424 5.90 -12.04 13.53
N ASN A 425 4.83 -11.83 14.29
CA ASN A 425 4.39 -12.70 15.39
C ASN A 425 3.07 -13.43 15.09
N LEU A 426 2.65 -13.49 13.83
CA LEU A 426 1.38 -14.07 13.42
C LEU A 426 1.61 -15.34 12.60
N ASP A 427 0.93 -16.43 13.00
CA ASP A 427 0.97 -17.74 12.35
C ASP A 427 -0.19 -17.86 11.36
N ASP A 428 0.08 -18.21 10.10
CA ASP A 428 -0.90 -18.59 9.06
C ASP A 428 -2.18 -17.75 9.03
N VAL A 429 -2.03 -16.49 8.63
CA VAL A 429 -3.14 -15.54 8.57
C VAL A 429 -3.63 -15.37 7.13
N ARG A 430 -4.95 -15.23 6.98
CA ARG A 430 -5.61 -14.90 5.71
C ARG A 430 -6.38 -13.59 5.85
N ILE A 431 -6.17 -12.65 4.93
CA ILE A 431 -6.85 -11.35 4.91
C ILE A 431 -7.45 -11.11 3.54
N CYS A 432 -8.75 -10.83 3.51
CA CYS A 432 -9.42 -10.25 2.36
C CYS A 432 -9.45 -8.73 2.51
N LEU A 433 -8.96 -8.02 1.51
CA LEU A 433 -8.99 -6.56 1.49
C LEU A 433 -10.41 -6.02 1.36
N ASN A 434 -11.31 -6.75 0.70
CA ASN A 434 -12.71 -6.36 0.55
C ASN A 434 -12.87 -4.94 -0.03
N GLY A 435 -11.99 -4.55 -0.98
CA GLY A 435 -11.94 -3.23 -1.58
C GLY A 435 -11.31 -2.14 -0.72
N HIS A 436 -10.81 -2.48 0.46
CA HIS A 436 -10.19 -1.52 1.38
C HIS A 436 -8.67 -1.62 1.39
N ASN A 437 -8.01 -0.57 1.87
CA ASN A 437 -6.58 -0.44 1.81
C ASN A 437 -5.89 -0.81 3.14
N ILE A 438 -4.71 -1.43 3.03
CA ILE A 438 -3.72 -1.48 4.10
C ILE A 438 -2.70 -0.39 3.80
N ILE A 439 -2.67 0.65 4.63
CA ILE A 439 -1.82 1.82 4.46
C ILE A 439 -0.65 1.73 5.46
N LEU A 440 0.57 1.64 4.92
CA LEU A 440 1.80 1.68 5.71
C LEU A 440 2.18 3.17 5.89
N GLU A 441 2.02 3.71 7.10
CA GLU A 441 2.29 5.11 7.40
C GLU A 441 3.53 5.26 8.27
N ASN A 442 4.42 6.20 7.95
CA ASN A 442 5.65 6.41 8.69
C ASN A 442 5.40 6.73 10.18
N GLY A 443 5.91 5.83 11.05
CA GLY A 443 6.00 6.04 12.48
C GLY A 443 7.43 6.40 12.90
N TYR A 444 7.80 6.02 14.11
CA TYR A 444 9.17 6.15 14.60
C TYR A 444 10.13 5.19 13.86
N TYR A 445 9.57 4.06 13.34
CA TYR A 445 10.23 3.04 12.53
C TYR A 445 9.50 2.91 11.19
N ARG A 446 10.08 2.19 10.25
CA ARG A 446 9.55 1.98 8.90
C ARG A 446 8.55 0.83 8.90
N PRO A 447 7.27 1.07 8.64
CA PRO A 447 6.31 -0.01 8.59
C PRO A 447 6.50 -0.84 7.31
N TYR A 448 6.46 -2.14 7.45
CA TYR A 448 6.36 -3.11 6.37
C TYR A 448 5.65 -4.37 6.88
N ILE A 449 5.16 -5.18 5.97
CA ILE A 449 4.57 -6.48 6.30
C ILE A 449 5.70 -7.50 6.30
N HIS A 450 5.89 -8.20 7.42
CA HIS A 450 6.96 -9.19 7.59
C HIS A 450 6.39 -10.59 7.81
N VAL A 451 6.69 -11.52 6.89
CA VAL A 451 6.32 -12.93 7.00
C VAL A 451 7.54 -13.71 7.45
N THR A 452 7.52 -14.21 8.67
CA THR A 452 8.67 -14.84 9.33
C THR A 452 8.28 -16.14 10.05
N ASN A 453 9.23 -16.84 10.66
CA ASN A 453 9.02 -18.02 11.50
C ASN A 453 8.34 -19.22 10.80
N TYR A 454 8.57 -19.42 9.50
CA TYR A 454 7.98 -20.49 8.68
C TYR A 454 6.47 -20.38 8.45
N HIS A 455 5.87 -19.21 8.68
CA HIS A 455 4.43 -18.99 8.57
C HIS A 455 4.00 -18.58 7.15
N THR A 456 2.69 -18.57 6.96
CA THR A 456 2.05 -18.20 5.71
C THR A 456 1.14 -16.99 5.91
N LEU A 457 1.36 -15.94 5.12
CA LEU A 457 0.39 -14.86 4.97
C LEU A 457 -0.30 -15.01 3.62
N THR A 458 -1.63 -14.92 3.63
CA THR A 458 -2.43 -14.93 2.41
C THR A 458 -3.25 -13.66 2.32
N ILE A 459 -3.13 -12.97 1.19
CA ILE A 459 -3.93 -11.79 0.83
C ILE A 459 -4.87 -12.17 -0.31
N THR A 460 -6.12 -11.77 -0.20
CA THR A 460 -7.12 -11.87 -1.27
C THR A 460 -7.94 -10.59 -1.32
N ASP A 461 -8.76 -10.48 -2.34
CA ASP A 461 -9.73 -9.41 -2.49
C ASP A 461 -10.92 -9.93 -3.30
N CYS A 462 -12.11 -9.50 -2.96
CA CYS A 462 -13.35 -9.90 -3.63
C CYS A 462 -14.14 -8.72 -4.22
N ALA A 463 -13.69 -7.51 -3.99
CA ALA A 463 -14.34 -6.32 -4.52
C ALA A 463 -14.04 -6.14 -6.01
N GLU A 464 -14.94 -5.45 -6.74
CA GLU A 464 -14.71 -5.05 -8.14
C GLU A 464 -13.57 -4.03 -8.23
N GLU A 465 -13.54 -3.08 -7.29
CA GLU A 465 -12.42 -2.16 -7.13
C GLU A 465 -11.46 -2.77 -6.11
N ALA A 466 -10.27 -3.09 -6.58
CA ALA A 466 -9.28 -3.78 -5.74
C ALA A 466 -8.76 -2.88 -4.63
N GLY A 467 -8.78 -3.41 -3.40
CA GLY A 467 -8.08 -2.81 -2.28
C GLY A 467 -6.57 -2.88 -2.44
N GLN A 468 -5.86 -1.95 -1.82
CA GLN A 468 -4.42 -1.77 -1.99
C GLN A 468 -3.64 -2.04 -0.70
N ILE A 469 -2.46 -2.60 -0.86
CA ILE A 469 -1.41 -2.53 0.15
C ILE A 469 -0.44 -1.47 -0.33
N THR A 470 -0.47 -0.31 0.32
CA THR A 470 0.22 0.87 -0.16
C THR A 470 0.99 1.58 0.94
N ARG A 471 1.89 2.45 0.54
CA ARG A 471 2.70 3.25 1.44
C ARG A 471 2.35 4.72 1.30
N LYS A 472 2.15 5.38 2.44
CA LYS A 472 1.94 6.83 2.50
C LYS A 472 3.24 7.47 2.95
N ASP A 473 4.09 7.80 1.99
CA ASP A 473 5.37 8.43 2.28
C ASP A 473 5.22 9.92 2.50
N THR A 474 5.69 10.35 3.66
CA THR A 474 6.00 11.73 3.93
C THR A 474 7.50 11.83 4.17
N ALA A 475 8.25 12.35 3.23
CA ALA A 475 9.58 12.97 3.37
C ALA A 475 10.79 12.13 3.85
N ASP A 476 10.72 10.83 4.14
CA ASP A 476 11.93 10.02 4.37
C ASP A 476 11.82 8.63 3.71
N PRO A 477 12.36 8.50 2.48
CA PRO A 477 12.16 7.32 1.62
C PRO A 477 12.99 6.09 2.02
N LYS A 478 13.46 5.97 3.23
CA LYS A 478 14.38 4.89 3.65
C LYS A 478 13.73 3.51 3.88
N GLY A 479 12.53 3.24 3.40
CA GLY A 479 11.90 1.92 3.45
C GLY A 479 12.30 1.06 2.26
N ALA A 480 12.82 -0.15 2.49
CA ALA A 480 13.31 -1.01 1.44
C ALA A 480 12.20 -1.82 0.74
N CYS A 481 11.05 -2.09 1.39
CA CYS A 481 9.97 -2.93 0.84
C CYS A 481 8.60 -2.62 1.45
N ILE A 482 7.55 -3.14 0.80
CA ILE A 482 6.18 -3.19 1.34
C ILE A 482 5.97 -4.53 2.05
N VAL A 483 6.40 -5.65 1.43
CA VAL A 483 6.32 -7.00 2.00
C VAL A 483 7.70 -7.63 2.01
N GLU A 484 8.11 -8.17 3.16
CA GLU A 484 9.32 -8.99 3.32
C GLU A 484 8.96 -10.43 3.69
N ILE A 485 9.55 -11.40 2.99
CA ILE A 485 9.28 -12.83 3.18
C ILE A 485 10.58 -13.52 3.54
N ASP A 486 10.69 -14.02 4.76
CA ASP A 486 11.88 -14.75 5.22
C ASP A 486 11.99 -16.16 4.65
N ALA A 487 13.19 -16.73 4.74
CA ALA A 487 13.46 -18.09 4.30
C ALA A 487 12.53 -19.11 4.98
N GLY A 488 11.93 -19.98 4.16
CA GLY A 488 10.98 -20.99 4.62
C GLY A 488 9.54 -20.51 4.81
N CYS A 489 9.30 -19.19 4.72
CA CYS A 489 7.98 -18.58 4.81
C CYS A 489 7.27 -18.54 3.47
N LYS A 490 5.93 -18.29 3.51
CA LYS A 490 5.13 -18.17 2.30
C LYS A 490 4.27 -16.92 2.32
N PHE A 491 4.23 -16.25 1.19
CA PHE A 491 3.26 -15.19 0.93
C PHE A 491 2.43 -15.58 -0.29
N ASN A 492 1.11 -15.61 -0.13
CA ASN A 492 0.18 -15.91 -1.21
C ASN A 492 -0.65 -14.68 -1.49
N MET A 493 -0.76 -14.31 -2.76
CA MET A 493 -1.60 -13.21 -3.21
C MET A 493 -2.59 -13.71 -4.25
N PHE A 494 -3.89 -13.66 -3.94
CA PHE A 494 -4.97 -14.07 -4.81
C PHE A 494 -5.78 -12.89 -5.37
N GLY A 495 -5.62 -11.70 -4.78
CA GLY A 495 -6.29 -10.48 -5.21
C GLY A 495 -5.69 -9.26 -4.51
N GLY A 496 -6.22 -8.09 -4.79
CA GLY A 496 -5.70 -6.81 -4.30
C GLY A 496 -4.52 -6.28 -5.12
N GLU A 497 -3.95 -5.18 -4.67
CA GLU A 497 -2.86 -4.50 -5.37
C GLU A 497 -1.74 -4.10 -4.39
N ILE A 498 -0.49 -4.32 -4.77
CA ILE A 498 0.68 -3.81 -4.04
C ILE A 498 1.27 -2.66 -4.84
N THR A 499 1.24 -1.45 -4.29
CA THR A 499 1.56 -0.22 -5.01
C THR A 499 2.12 0.88 -4.12
N GLY A 500 2.66 1.94 -4.73
CA GLY A 500 3.04 3.17 -4.02
C GLY A 500 4.40 3.15 -3.34
N LEU A 501 5.26 2.14 -3.60
CA LEU A 501 6.65 2.20 -3.15
C LEU A 501 7.43 3.17 -4.04
N ASP A 502 7.98 4.23 -3.46
CA ASP A 502 8.89 5.17 -4.12
C ASP A 502 10.27 5.14 -3.43
N THR A 503 11.28 4.64 -4.14
CA THR A 503 12.65 4.56 -3.65
C THR A 503 13.62 5.48 -4.41
N SER A 504 13.09 6.43 -5.16
CA SER A 504 13.87 7.31 -6.05
C SER A 504 14.94 8.17 -5.36
N GLU A 505 14.80 8.42 -4.06
CA GLU A 505 15.76 9.17 -3.24
C GLU A 505 16.55 8.26 -2.26
N ASN A 506 16.53 6.93 -2.47
CA ASN A 506 17.03 5.99 -1.47
C ASN A 506 18.18 5.13 -1.98
N SER A 507 19.23 5.02 -1.18
CA SER A 507 20.35 4.09 -1.36
C SER A 507 20.13 2.73 -0.66
N ALA A 508 18.90 2.25 -0.53
CA ALA A 508 18.64 0.92 0.01
C ALA A 508 19.27 -0.14 -0.92
N PRO A 509 19.95 -1.15 -0.39
CA PRO A 509 20.70 -2.09 -1.22
C PRO A 509 19.84 -2.96 -2.14
N TYR A 510 18.56 -3.17 -1.85
CA TYR A 510 17.63 -4.01 -2.62
C TYR A 510 16.18 -3.52 -2.50
N PRO A 511 15.85 -2.36 -3.07
CA PRO A 511 14.50 -1.83 -2.95
C PRO A 511 13.52 -2.62 -3.82
N ALA A 512 12.46 -3.15 -3.21
CA ALA A 512 11.42 -3.89 -3.94
C ALA A 512 10.07 -3.80 -3.23
N ALA A 513 8.96 -3.79 -3.98
CA ALA A 513 7.65 -3.86 -3.37
C ALA A 513 7.48 -5.17 -2.58
N VAL A 514 7.98 -6.29 -3.12
CA VAL A 514 8.07 -7.58 -2.41
C VAL A 514 9.52 -8.05 -2.40
N PHE A 515 10.12 -8.14 -1.21
CA PHE A 515 11.43 -8.72 -1.00
C PHE A 515 11.29 -10.17 -0.52
N ASN A 516 11.67 -11.12 -1.36
CA ASN A 516 11.42 -12.55 -1.15
C ASN A 516 12.70 -13.33 -0.91
N ARG A 517 12.80 -13.96 0.25
CA ARG A 517 13.79 -15.00 0.59
C ARG A 517 13.14 -16.37 0.85
N GLY A 518 11.83 -16.45 0.75
CA GLY A 518 11.03 -17.65 0.96
C GLY A 518 10.31 -18.11 -0.30
N THR A 519 9.01 -18.26 -0.22
CA THR A 519 8.13 -18.59 -1.35
C THR A 519 7.07 -17.52 -1.52
N PHE A 520 7.06 -16.89 -2.69
CA PHE A 520 6.00 -15.97 -3.09
C PHE A 520 5.13 -16.60 -4.18
N ASN A 521 3.82 -16.73 -3.92
CA ASN A 521 2.84 -17.24 -4.87
C ASN A 521 1.93 -16.09 -5.32
N LEU A 522 2.07 -15.63 -6.54
CA LEU A 522 1.15 -14.67 -7.17
C LEU A 522 0.14 -15.46 -8.01
N CYS A 523 -1.07 -15.58 -7.46
CA CYS A 523 -2.16 -16.33 -8.05
C CYS A 523 -3.18 -15.42 -8.72
N GLY A 524 -3.25 -14.18 -8.27
CA GLY A 524 -4.10 -13.10 -8.77
C GLY A 524 -3.69 -11.77 -8.14
N GLY A 525 -4.40 -10.68 -8.49
CA GLY A 525 -4.06 -9.34 -8.05
C GLY A 525 -2.93 -8.70 -8.85
N LYS A 526 -2.40 -7.57 -8.37
CA LYS A 526 -1.44 -6.76 -9.12
C LYS A 526 -0.29 -6.26 -8.24
N ILE A 527 0.89 -6.14 -8.84
CA ILE A 527 2.02 -5.37 -8.28
C ILE A 527 2.36 -4.30 -9.30
N THR A 528 1.99 -3.04 -9.02
CA THR A 528 2.01 -1.99 -10.04
C THR A 528 2.35 -0.61 -9.49
N GLY A 529 2.84 0.27 -10.38
CA GLY A 529 3.06 1.67 -10.06
C GLY A 529 4.14 1.93 -9.00
N ASN A 530 5.04 0.97 -8.75
CA ASN A 530 6.14 1.15 -7.83
C ASN A 530 7.34 1.77 -8.55
N LYS A 531 8.00 2.75 -7.94
CA LYS A 531 9.29 3.29 -8.41
C LYS A 531 10.43 2.51 -7.78
N SER A 532 10.44 1.21 -8.03
CA SER A 532 11.40 0.23 -7.54
C SER A 532 11.17 -1.10 -8.25
N HIS A 533 11.95 -2.13 -7.90
CA HIS A 533 11.61 -3.49 -8.30
C HIS A 533 10.22 -3.88 -7.77
N ALA A 534 9.42 -4.57 -8.58
CA ALA A 534 8.17 -5.16 -8.10
C ALA A 534 8.44 -6.33 -7.15
N VAL A 535 9.33 -7.26 -7.56
CA VAL A 535 9.74 -8.42 -6.75
C VAL A 535 11.24 -8.63 -6.85
N TYR A 536 11.91 -8.68 -5.71
CA TYR A 536 13.31 -9.06 -5.62
C TYR A 536 13.44 -10.40 -4.90
N ASN A 537 13.92 -11.43 -5.62
CA ASN A 537 14.09 -12.78 -5.11
C ASN A 537 15.57 -13.06 -4.82
N GLU A 538 15.89 -13.37 -3.58
CA GLU A 538 17.22 -13.77 -3.13
C GLU A 538 17.21 -15.18 -2.56
N ASN A 539 17.78 -16.15 -3.28
CA ASN A 539 17.78 -17.58 -2.89
C ASN A 539 16.35 -18.08 -2.57
N ALA A 540 15.39 -17.72 -3.40
CA ALA A 540 13.96 -17.82 -3.14
C ALA A 540 13.20 -18.48 -4.30
N THR A 541 11.96 -18.84 -4.05
CA THR A 541 11.04 -19.33 -5.10
C THR A 541 9.91 -18.32 -5.27
N MET A 542 9.66 -17.96 -6.52
CA MET A 542 8.46 -17.24 -6.91
C MET A 542 7.65 -18.10 -7.87
N ASN A 543 6.35 -18.24 -7.64
CA ASN A 543 5.42 -18.89 -8.53
C ASN A 543 4.41 -17.87 -9.03
N LEU A 544 4.36 -17.66 -10.33
CA LEU A 544 3.41 -16.80 -11.03
C LEU A 544 2.40 -17.70 -11.76
N TYR A 545 1.27 -17.88 -11.13
CA TYR A 545 0.17 -18.68 -11.65
C TYR A 545 -0.87 -17.83 -12.37
N GLY A 546 -1.01 -16.55 -11.95
CA GLY A 546 -1.93 -15.58 -12.47
C GLY A 546 -1.57 -14.19 -11.93
N GLY A 547 -2.44 -13.20 -12.15
CA GLY A 547 -2.17 -11.82 -11.73
C GLY A 547 -1.24 -11.07 -12.68
N GLU A 548 -0.85 -9.88 -12.25
CA GLU A 548 -0.16 -8.91 -13.10
C GLU A 548 0.97 -8.20 -12.37
N ILE A 549 2.13 -8.07 -12.99
CA ILE A 549 3.24 -7.22 -12.54
C ILE A 549 3.45 -6.18 -13.65
N SER A 550 3.02 -4.91 -13.40
CA SER A 550 2.96 -3.93 -14.47
C SER A 550 3.28 -2.51 -14.05
N GLY A 551 3.78 -1.71 -14.99
CA GLY A 551 3.99 -0.28 -14.79
C GLY A 551 4.92 0.07 -13.63
N ASN A 552 5.84 -0.83 -13.26
CA ASN A 552 6.86 -0.55 -12.26
C ASN A 552 8.07 0.08 -12.95
N ASP A 553 8.64 1.10 -12.33
CA ASP A 553 9.73 1.91 -12.89
C ASP A 553 10.97 1.83 -12.01
N THR A 554 12.00 1.17 -12.51
CA THR A 554 13.28 1.03 -11.81
C THR A 554 14.35 2.02 -12.27
N THR A 555 14.01 2.99 -13.12
CA THR A 555 14.97 3.98 -13.65
C THR A 555 15.55 4.89 -12.58
N TYR A 556 14.93 4.97 -11.42
CA TYR A 556 15.35 5.78 -10.27
C TYR A 556 16.18 5.01 -9.23
N THR A 557 16.44 3.73 -9.46
CA THR A 557 17.24 2.93 -8.51
C THR A 557 18.71 2.89 -8.95
N ASP A 558 19.64 3.05 -8.00
CA ASP A 558 21.08 2.85 -8.24
C ASP A 558 21.45 1.36 -8.43
N ALA A 559 20.46 0.48 -8.52
CA ALA A 559 20.67 -0.94 -8.68
C ALA A 559 21.19 -1.26 -10.09
N SER A 560 22.26 -2.00 -10.17
CA SER A 560 22.89 -2.46 -11.42
C SER A 560 22.03 -3.50 -12.17
N ALA A 561 20.90 -3.92 -11.62
CA ALA A 561 19.93 -4.83 -12.19
C ALA A 561 18.55 -4.19 -12.12
N GLY A 562 18.12 -3.54 -13.18
CA GLY A 562 16.88 -2.83 -13.22
C GLY A 562 15.78 -3.68 -13.84
N ALA A 563 15.10 -4.52 -13.13
CA ALA A 563 13.98 -5.31 -13.64
C ALA A 563 12.76 -5.23 -12.74
N ALA A 564 11.58 -5.44 -13.29
CA ALA A 564 10.39 -5.63 -12.46
C ALA A 564 10.55 -6.84 -11.54
N VAL A 565 11.04 -7.96 -12.06
CA VAL A 565 11.33 -9.19 -11.29
C VAL A 565 12.80 -9.52 -11.36
N VAL A 566 13.45 -9.59 -10.21
CA VAL A 566 14.87 -9.93 -10.04
C VAL A 566 15.01 -11.32 -9.43
N LEU A 567 15.86 -12.17 -10.03
CA LEU A 567 16.22 -13.50 -9.56
C LEU A 567 17.71 -13.57 -9.32
N VAL A 568 18.14 -13.66 -8.06
CA VAL A 568 19.57 -13.76 -7.73
C VAL A 568 19.87 -14.93 -6.78
N SER A 569 21.14 -15.30 -6.72
CA SER A 569 21.68 -16.25 -5.73
C SER A 569 21.02 -17.64 -5.69
N GLY A 570 20.55 -18.13 -6.85
CA GLY A 570 19.90 -19.44 -6.95
C GLY A 570 18.38 -19.37 -6.79
N SER A 571 17.77 -18.23 -7.11
CA SER A 571 16.33 -18.07 -7.12
C SER A 571 15.65 -18.75 -8.31
N THR A 572 14.41 -19.16 -8.11
CA THR A 572 13.58 -19.77 -9.17
C THR A 572 12.29 -18.97 -9.34
N LEU A 573 12.00 -18.60 -10.59
CA LEU A 573 10.67 -18.15 -11.01
C LEU A 573 10.00 -19.26 -11.83
N ASN A 574 8.86 -19.75 -11.37
CA ASN A 574 7.99 -20.64 -12.13
C ASN A 574 6.80 -19.83 -12.64
N MET A 575 6.76 -19.56 -13.93
CA MET A 575 5.67 -18.83 -14.56
C MET A 575 4.84 -19.77 -15.42
N SER A 576 3.62 -20.06 -15.00
CA SER A 576 2.66 -20.90 -15.71
C SER A 576 1.41 -20.15 -16.15
N GLY A 577 1.30 -18.87 -15.80
CA GLY A 577 0.24 -17.95 -16.17
C GLY A 577 0.59 -16.54 -15.71
N GLY A 578 -0.37 -15.62 -15.76
CA GLY A 578 -0.17 -14.23 -15.43
C GLY A 578 0.64 -13.42 -16.43
N THR A 579 0.89 -12.15 -16.10
CA THR A 579 1.58 -11.21 -17.00
C THR A 579 2.64 -10.39 -16.27
N ILE A 580 3.77 -10.16 -16.94
CA ILE A 580 4.79 -9.17 -16.54
C ILE A 580 4.87 -8.19 -17.71
N LYS A 581 4.29 -6.98 -17.54
CA LYS A 581 4.13 -6.08 -18.68
C LYS A 581 4.37 -4.61 -18.35
N ASP A 582 4.74 -3.86 -19.40
CA ASP A 582 4.82 -2.39 -19.35
C ASP A 582 5.73 -1.87 -18.23
N ASN A 583 6.72 -2.65 -17.78
CA ASN A 583 7.68 -2.22 -16.78
C ASN A 583 8.89 -1.56 -17.46
N ILE A 584 9.52 -0.60 -16.76
CA ILE A 584 10.63 0.19 -17.29
C ILE A 584 11.87 0.00 -16.42
N SER A 585 13.00 -0.24 -17.10
CA SER A 585 14.32 -0.34 -16.49
C SER A 585 15.33 0.56 -17.23
N ASN A 586 16.39 0.97 -16.57
CA ASN A 586 17.48 1.73 -17.21
C ASN A 586 18.70 0.88 -17.59
N THR A 587 18.75 -0.40 -17.23
CA THR A 587 19.93 -1.25 -17.47
C THR A 587 19.59 -2.63 -18.02
N LEU A 588 19.33 -3.61 -17.18
CA LEU A 588 19.25 -5.02 -17.52
C LEU A 588 17.85 -5.59 -17.23
N GLY A 589 17.22 -6.20 -18.23
CA GLY A 589 15.95 -6.88 -18.07
C GLY A 589 14.79 -5.96 -17.71
N GLY A 590 14.01 -5.48 -18.68
CA GLY A 590 12.83 -4.65 -18.38
C GLY A 590 11.78 -5.41 -17.58
N GLY A 591 11.48 -6.64 -17.98
CA GLY A 591 10.56 -7.53 -17.28
C GLY A 591 11.24 -8.36 -16.19
N VAL A 592 12.22 -9.20 -16.58
CA VAL A 592 12.88 -10.15 -15.68
C VAL A 592 14.40 -10.08 -15.84
N TYR A 593 15.11 -10.01 -14.72
CA TYR A 593 16.56 -10.19 -14.66
C TYR A 593 16.89 -11.45 -13.84
N ALA A 594 17.66 -12.36 -14.42
CA ALA A 594 18.09 -13.58 -13.75
C ALA A 594 19.62 -13.70 -13.73
N LYS A 595 20.20 -13.84 -12.55
CA LYS A 595 21.64 -14.04 -12.31
C LYS A 595 21.88 -15.11 -11.27
N GLY A 596 22.64 -16.12 -11.60
CA GLY A 596 23.12 -17.08 -10.62
C GLY A 596 24.49 -16.74 -10.06
N ILE A 597 24.98 -17.60 -9.22
CA ILE A 597 26.38 -17.71 -8.81
C ILE A 597 26.88 -19.09 -9.17
N GLN A 598 28.20 -19.29 -9.26
CA GLN A 598 28.80 -20.56 -9.69
C GLN A 598 28.29 -21.78 -8.91
N SER A 599 27.96 -21.60 -7.62
CA SER A 599 27.45 -22.68 -6.75
C SER A 599 25.92 -22.83 -6.79
N ARG A 600 25.18 -21.89 -7.33
CA ARG A 600 23.69 -21.84 -7.35
C ARG A 600 23.19 -21.11 -8.58
N SER A 601 22.63 -21.83 -9.51
CA SER A 601 22.03 -21.26 -10.71
C SER A 601 20.65 -20.70 -10.42
N SER A 602 20.35 -19.50 -10.97
CA SER A 602 18.98 -18.95 -10.97
C SER A 602 18.23 -19.46 -12.20
N THR A 603 16.95 -19.74 -12.05
CA THR A 603 16.16 -20.37 -13.11
C THR A 603 14.83 -19.64 -13.33
N LEU A 604 14.51 -19.36 -14.58
CA LEU A 604 13.19 -18.97 -15.06
C LEU A 604 12.55 -20.12 -15.83
N ASN A 605 11.62 -20.83 -15.21
CA ASN A 605 10.77 -21.83 -15.84
C ASN A 605 9.51 -21.14 -16.38
N PHE A 606 9.42 -20.91 -17.67
CA PHE A 606 8.33 -20.18 -18.29
C PHE A 606 7.52 -21.09 -19.19
N SER A 607 6.34 -21.52 -18.75
CA SER A 607 5.51 -22.52 -19.46
C SER A 607 4.15 -21.96 -19.92
N GLY A 608 3.74 -20.79 -19.44
CA GLY A 608 2.51 -20.11 -19.84
C GLY A 608 2.42 -18.72 -19.23
N GLY A 609 1.59 -17.88 -19.80
CA GLY A 609 1.52 -16.45 -19.50
C GLY A 609 2.33 -15.61 -20.47
N GLU A 610 2.51 -14.33 -20.15
CA GLU A 610 3.12 -13.38 -21.09
C GLU A 610 4.09 -12.40 -20.38
N ILE A 611 5.24 -12.17 -21.02
CA ILE A 611 6.19 -11.10 -20.68
C ILE A 611 6.17 -10.13 -21.85
N SER A 612 5.49 -8.95 -21.68
CA SER A 612 5.22 -8.08 -22.83
C SER A 612 5.32 -6.59 -22.53
N GLY A 613 5.64 -5.80 -23.55
CA GLY A 613 5.68 -4.34 -23.45
C GLY A 613 6.72 -3.79 -22.49
N ASN A 614 7.57 -4.64 -21.90
CA ASN A 614 8.60 -4.19 -20.97
C ASN A 614 9.73 -3.49 -21.73
N ARG A 615 10.37 -2.54 -21.06
CA ARG A 615 11.34 -1.67 -21.75
C ARG A 615 12.62 -1.50 -20.94
N VAL A 616 13.74 -1.62 -21.61
CA VAL A 616 15.05 -1.14 -21.14
C VAL A 616 15.36 0.20 -21.82
N ASN A 617 15.54 1.24 -21.01
CA ASN A 617 15.96 2.57 -21.46
C ASN A 617 17.41 2.79 -21.00
N SER A 618 18.39 2.35 -21.80
CA SER A 618 19.79 2.55 -21.44
C SER A 618 20.19 4.03 -21.50
N THR A 619 20.67 4.54 -20.37
CA THR A 619 21.23 5.91 -20.27
C THR A 619 22.73 5.90 -19.95
N ASN A 620 23.35 4.72 -19.81
CA ASN A 620 24.74 4.59 -19.38
C ASN A 620 25.74 4.65 -20.55
N ASP A 621 26.67 5.59 -20.44
CA ASP A 621 27.75 5.85 -21.41
C ASP A 621 28.85 4.76 -21.45
N ASP A 622 28.92 3.86 -20.45
CA ASP A 622 30.23 3.22 -20.19
C ASP A 622 30.33 1.74 -20.51
N LEU A 623 29.28 0.97 -20.68
CA LEU A 623 29.46 -0.50 -20.72
C LEU A 623 28.52 -1.28 -21.67
N GLY A 624 28.12 -0.82 -22.81
CA GLY A 624 27.71 -1.63 -23.98
C GLY A 624 27.00 -3.01 -23.82
N PHE A 625 26.34 -3.29 -22.70
CA PHE A 625 25.71 -4.58 -22.39
C PHE A 625 24.24 -4.47 -21.96
N ASP A 626 23.66 -3.29 -22.06
CA ASP A 626 22.28 -3.05 -21.66
C ASP A 626 21.32 -3.74 -22.63
N GLY A 627 20.38 -4.52 -22.09
CA GLY A 627 19.48 -5.28 -22.93
C GLY A 627 18.50 -6.20 -22.20
N GLY A 628 17.86 -7.05 -22.98
CA GLY A 628 16.82 -7.92 -22.49
C GLY A 628 15.55 -7.16 -22.15
N GLY A 629 14.95 -6.49 -23.14
CA GLY A 629 13.70 -5.74 -22.91
C GLY A 629 12.66 -6.55 -22.15
N GLY A 630 12.45 -7.80 -22.56
CA GLY A 630 11.65 -8.76 -21.81
C GLY A 630 12.41 -9.45 -20.70
N VAL A 631 13.49 -10.18 -21.03
CA VAL A 631 14.25 -11.05 -20.12
C VAL A 631 15.74 -10.88 -20.32
N TYR A 632 16.48 -10.76 -19.23
CA TYR A 632 17.95 -10.83 -19.22
C TYR A 632 18.42 -12.05 -18.44
N VAL A 633 19.12 -12.96 -19.14
CA VAL A 633 19.69 -14.20 -18.57
C VAL A 633 21.17 -14.01 -18.40
N ASP A 634 21.63 -13.65 -17.21
CA ASP A 634 23.03 -13.42 -16.88
C ASP A 634 23.77 -14.74 -16.60
N LEU A 635 25.05 -14.65 -16.29
CA LEU A 635 25.91 -15.80 -15.97
C LEU A 635 25.28 -16.67 -14.88
N TYR A 636 25.40 -17.98 -15.05
CA TYR A 636 24.84 -19.01 -14.14
C TYR A 636 23.31 -18.90 -13.98
N ALA A 637 22.63 -18.35 -14.98
CA ALA A 637 21.17 -18.38 -15.02
C ALA A 637 20.67 -19.21 -16.21
N THR A 638 19.46 -19.73 -16.08
CA THR A 638 18.80 -20.53 -17.12
C THR A 638 17.40 -20.00 -17.37
N LEU A 639 17.05 -19.84 -18.65
CA LEU A 639 15.68 -19.66 -19.10
C LEU A 639 15.20 -20.96 -19.76
N ASP A 640 14.17 -21.57 -19.22
CA ASP A 640 13.45 -22.72 -19.84
C ASP A 640 12.08 -22.25 -20.35
N LEU A 641 11.96 -22.01 -21.66
CA LEU A 641 10.72 -21.56 -22.30
C LEU A 641 9.99 -22.74 -22.93
N SER A 642 8.72 -22.89 -22.64
CA SER A 642 7.92 -24.05 -23.12
C SER A 642 6.42 -23.72 -23.17
N GLY A 643 5.61 -24.71 -23.60
CA GLY A 643 4.15 -24.61 -23.54
C GLY A 643 3.58 -23.45 -24.37
N THR A 644 2.77 -22.61 -23.74
CA THR A 644 2.12 -21.45 -24.37
C THR A 644 2.73 -20.11 -23.91
N ALA A 645 3.93 -20.14 -23.33
CA ALA A 645 4.64 -18.97 -22.88
C ALA A 645 4.93 -17.99 -24.02
N ARG A 646 4.77 -16.70 -23.79
CA ARG A 646 4.98 -15.67 -24.79
C ARG A 646 5.86 -14.52 -24.29
N ILE A 647 6.87 -14.16 -25.08
CA ILE A 647 7.72 -12.97 -24.86
C ILE A 647 7.49 -12.05 -26.06
N SER A 648 6.74 -10.95 -25.86
CA SER A 648 6.26 -10.16 -27.00
C SER A 648 6.25 -8.66 -26.78
N GLY A 649 6.51 -7.91 -27.84
CA GLY A 649 6.39 -6.45 -27.81
C GLY A 649 7.33 -5.76 -26.80
N ASN A 650 8.43 -6.42 -26.41
CA ASN A 650 9.40 -5.82 -25.48
C ASN A 650 10.46 -5.01 -26.23
N TYR A 651 11.04 -4.03 -25.57
CA TYR A 651 11.94 -3.06 -26.18
C TYR A 651 13.28 -3.00 -25.43
N ALA A 652 14.37 -3.21 -26.12
CA ALA A 652 15.69 -2.85 -25.68
C ALA A 652 16.16 -1.63 -26.49
N CYS A 653 16.18 -0.45 -25.88
CA CYS A 653 16.49 0.80 -26.57
C CYS A 653 17.56 1.60 -25.81
N ALA A 654 18.50 2.21 -26.54
CA ALA A 654 19.27 3.33 -25.97
C ALA A 654 18.48 4.62 -26.12
N VAL A 655 18.33 5.36 -25.01
CA VAL A 655 17.69 6.67 -24.98
C VAL A 655 18.76 7.66 -24.52
N ASP A 656 18.99 8.75 -25.25
CA ASP A 656 20.01 9.76 -24.97
C ASP A 656 21.50 9.30 -25.11
N TYR A 657 21.91 9.14 -26.34
CA TYR A 657 23.30 8.90 -26.67
C TYR A 657 24.15 10.18 -26.61
N LYS A 658 25.14 10.23 -25.72
CA LYS A 658 26.14 11.31 -25.74
C LYS A 658 27.15 11.10 -26.88
N GLU A 659 27.55 12.19 -27.54
CA GLU A 659 28.38 12.25 -28.77
C GLU A 659 29.71 11.45 -28.74
N SER A 660 30.11 10.87 -27.61
CA SER A 660 31.45 10.24 -27.44
C SER A 660 31.41 8.70 -27.34
N ALA A 661 30.24 8.08 -27.24
CA ALA A 661 30.19 6.63 -27.10
C ALA A 661 30.27 5.89 -28.47
N THR A 662 31.13 4.90 -28.51
CA THR A 662 31.41 4.14 -29.75
C THR A 662 30.48 2.95 -29.94
N PHE A 663 29.67 2.63 -28.93
CA PHE A 663 28.72 1.52 -28.93
C PHE A 663 27.46 1.97 -28.17
N GLY A 664 26.36 2.12 -28.85
CA GLY A 664 25.07 2.44 -28.26
C GLY A 664 24.00 1.64 -28.98
N GLY A 665 23.16 0.93 -28.24
CA GLY A 665 22.01 0.25 -28.74
C GLY A 665 21.59 -0.84 -27.75
N GLY A 666 20.30 -0.98 -27.54
CA GLY A 666 19.78 -2.08 -26.73
C GLY A 666 20.01 -3.41 -27.43
N PHE A 667 20.32 -4.45 -26.69
CA PHE A 667 20.56 -5.78 -27.19
C PHE A 667 19.50 -6.76 -26.69
N GLY A 668 18.95 -7.62 -27.55
CA GLY A 668 17.93 -8.59 -27.16
C GLY A 668 16.61 -7.92 -26.77
N GLY A 669 15.84 -7.46 -27.74
CA GLY A 669 14.52 -6.86 -27.45
C GLY A 669 13.62 -7.75 -26.63
N GLY A 670 13.51 -9.03 -27.02
CA GLY A 670 12.86 -10.06 -26.23
C GLY A 670 13.75 -10.59 -25.12
N VAL A 671 14.91 -11.21 -25.49
CA VAL A 671 15.77 -11.94 -24.55
C VAL A 671 17.25 -11.62 -24.81
N TYR A 672 17.97 -11.26 -23.76
CA TYR A 672 19.44 -11.22 -23.75
C TYR A 672 19.97 -12.45 -23.00
N VAL A 673 20.95 -13.16 -23.56
CA VAL A 673 21.47 -14.40 -23.00
C VAL A 673 22.99 -14.34 -22.86
N ALA A 674 23.47 -14.35 -21.62
CA ALA A 674 24.86 -14.62 -21.26
C ALA A 674 25.01 -15.98 -20.52
N GLY A 675 23.91 -16.62 -20.17
CA GLY A 675 23.80 -17.92 -19.54
C GLY A 675 23.27 -19.00 -20.49
N THR A 676 22.26 -19.74 -20.04
CA THR A 676 21.62 -20.83 -20.79
C THR A 676 20.18 -20.51 -21.17
N PHE A 677 19.81 -20.73 -22.42
CA PHE A 677 18.44 -20.61 -22.90
C PHE A 677 17.99 -21.89 -23.59
N ASN A 678 16.96 -22.51 -23.02
CA ASN A 678 16.32 -23.69 -23.60
C ASN A 678 14.89 -23.34 -24.03
N MET A 679 14.61 -23.48 -25.31
CA MET A 679 13.28 -23.29 -25.90
C MET A 679 12.69 -24.57 -26.39
N ARG A 680 11.67 -25.07 -25.72
CA ARG A 680 10.97 -26.34 -26.09
C ARG A 680 9.57 -26.08 -26.65
N GLY A 681 9.13 -24.84 -26.66
CA GLY A 681 7.83 -24.37 -27.12
C GLY A 681 7.69 -22.90 -26.78
N GLY A 682 6.52 -22.33 -26.95
CA GLY A 682 6.27 -20.90 -26.73
C GLY A 682 6.64 -20.05 -27.94
N GLU A 683 6.54 -18.74 -27.76
CA GLU A 683 6.71 -17.75 -28.83
C GLU A 683 7.53 -16.54 -28.35
N ILE A 684 8.44 -16.07 -29.21
CA ILE A 684 9.16 -14.79 -29.03
C ILE A 684 8.86 -13.94 -30.27
N CYS A 685 8.03 -12.89 -30.11
CA CYS A 685 7.55 -12.14 -31.29
C CYS A 685 7.37 -10.65 -30.98
N ASP A 686 7.34 -9.88 -32.06
CA ASP A 686 7.05 -8.44 -32.00
C ASP A 686 8.02 -7.64 -31.09
N ASN A 687 9.18 -8.19 -30.72
CA ASN A 687 10.18 -7.52 -29.89
C ASN A 687 11.11 -6.66 -30.76
N PHE A 688 11.66 -5.63 -30.14
CA PHE A 688 12.51 -4.65 -30.81
C PHE A 688 13.83 -4.40 -30.06
N ALA A 689 14.93 -4.40 -30.80
CA ALA A 689 16.22 -3.95 -30.30
C ALA A 689 16.76 -2.82 -31.19
N GLY A 690 17.12 -1.68 -30.61
CA GLY A 690 17.60 -0.57 -31.43
C GLY A 690 17.77 0.75 -30.67
N LEU A 691 17.83 1.82 -31.45
CA LEU A 691 17.94 3.20 -30.98
C LEU A 691 16.60 3.92 -31.14
N ALA A 692 16.00 4.34 -30.05
CA ALA A 692 14.79 5.16 -30.11
C ALA A 692 15.14 6.60 -30.53
N ASN A 693 14.74 7.01 -31.73
CA ASN A 693 14.76 8.39 -32.21
C ASN A 693 16.14 9.09 -32.29
N TYR A 694 17.22 8.39 -32.57
CA TYR A 694 18.55 9.01 -32.67
C TYR A 694 18.73 9.78 -33.96
N LYS A 695 19.14 11.04 -33.85
CA LYS A 695 19.77 11.81 -34.94
C LYS A 695 21.15 12.25 -34.46
N ASN A 696 22.18 11.90 -35.21
CA ASN A 696 23.54 12.40 -34.92
C ASN A 696 23.59 13.95 -35.00
N LYS A 697 24.67 14.55 -34.49
CA LYS A 697 24.86 16.01 -34.48
C LYS A 697 24.79 16.70 -35.87
N TYR A 698 24.78 15.92 -36.94
CA TYR A 698 24.64 16.42 -38.33
C TYR A 698 23.23 16.22 -38.87
N GLY A 699 22.29 15.72 -38.05
CA GLY A 699 20.89 15.46 -38.43
C GLY A 699 20.70 14.19 -39.24
N ASN A 700 21.75 13.37 -39.41
CA ASN A 700 21.68 12.10 -40.12
C ASN A 700 21.25 10.98 -39.20
N ASP A 701 20.48 10.06 -39.76
CA ASP A 701 20.03 8.82 -39.12
C ASP A 701 21.19 7.79 -39.16
N ASP A 702 22.21 7.98 -38.32
CA ASP A 702 23.35 7.05 -38.21
C ASP A 702 23.09 6.07 -37.08
N ARG A 703 22.13 5.19 -37.31
CA ARG A 703 21.74 4.13 -36.36
C ARG A 703 22.78 3.03 -36.37
N ARG A 704 23.68 3.04 -35.40
CA ARG A 704 24.62 1.97 -35.13
C ARG A 704 24.27 1.34 -33.78
N GLY A 705 23.77 0.15 -33.80
CA GLY A 705 23.46 -0.60 -32.60
C GLY A 705 22.01 -1.04 -32.55
N GLY A 706 21.77 -2.04 -31.78
CA GLY A 706 20.55 -2.83 -31.72
C GLY A 706 20.80 -4.13 -32.47
N ASP A 707 21.21 -5.17 -31.77
CA ASP A 707 21.36 -6.52 -32.29
C ASP A 707 20.42 -7.47 -31.52
N GLY A 708 19.84 -8.45 -32.21
CA GLY A 708 18.99 -9.47 -31.61
C GLY A 708 17.61 -8.92 -31.22
N GLY A 709 16.74 -8.62 -32.19
CA GLY A 709 15.37 -8.14 -31.91
C GLY A 709 14.60 -9.11 -31.03
N GLY A 710 14.57 -10.41 -31.39
CA GLY A 710 14.04 -11.46 -30.52
C GLY A 710 15.02 -11.89 -29.46
N VAL A 711 16.21 -12.37 -29.85
CA VAL A 711 17.21 -12.98 -28.95
C VAL A 711 18.60 -12.47 -29.27
N TYR A 712 19.34 -12.08 -28.26
CA TYR A 712 20.77 -11.79 -28.37
C TYR A 712 21.57 -12.80 -27.55
N LEU A 713 22.48 -13.51 -28.20
CA LEU A 713 23.41 -14.47 -27.59
C LEU A 713 24.79 -13.83 -27.39
N TYR A 714 25.18 -13.60 -26.14
CA TYR A 714 26.50 -13.09 -25.76
C TYR A 714 27.52 -14.24 -25.65
N SER A 715 28.78 -13.96 -25.77
CA SER A 715 29.88 -14.93 -25.74
C SER A 715 29.73 -16.01 -24.65
N LYS A 716 29.95 -17.26 -25.02
CA LYS A 716 29.86 -18.45 -24.13
C LYS A 716 28.44 -18.77 -23.63
N SER A 717 27.41 -18.27 -24.30
CA SER A 717 26.06 -18.68 -24.02
C SER A 717 25.68 -20.02 -24.66
N ASP A 718 24.79 -20.73 -24.00
CA ASP A 718 24.20 -21.97 -24.52
C ASP A 718 22.76 -21.70 -24.98
N PHE A 719 22.46 -21.98 -26.25
CA PHE A 719 21.12 -21.87 -26.80
C PHE A 719 20.65 -23.19 -27.37
N SER A 720 19.54 -23.69 -26.87
CA SER A 720 18.94 -24.94 -27.37
C SER A 720 17.48 -24.72 -27.74
N MET A 721 17.12 -24.92 -28.98
CA MET A 721 15.74 -24.83 -29.46
C MET A 721 15.29 -26.16 -30.03
N SER A 722 14.18 -26.71 -29.49
CA SER A 722 13.60 -27.99 -29.94
C SER A 722 12.14 -27.87 -30.36
N GLY A 723 11.59 -26.68 -30.29
CA GLY A 723 10.24 -26.31 -30.69
C GLY A 723 9.95 -24.86 -30.31
N GLY A 724 8.80 -24.37 -30.72
CA GLY A 724 8.41 -22.97 -30.58
C GLY A 724 8.81 -22.10 -31.77
N SER A 725 8.52 -20.81 -31.68
CA SER A 725 8.79 -19.84 -32.75
C SER A 725 9.46 -18.55 -32.26
N ILE A 726 10.43 -18.06 -33.03
CA ILE A 726 11.03 -16.72 -32.92
C ILE A 726 10.70 -16.02 -34.24
N GLN A 727 9.71 -15.13 -34.22
CA GLN A 727 9.16 -14.53 -35.43
C GLN A 727 8.69 -13.09 -35.24
N ASP A 728 8.60 -12.39 -36.36
CA ASP A 728 8.05 -11.03 -36.42
C ASP A 728 8.78 -10.03 -35.48
N ASN A 729 10.03 -10.31 -35.08
CA ASN A 729 10.88 -9.42 -34.33
C ASN A 729 11.63 -8.45 -35.25
N THR A 730 11.91 -7.28 -34.77
CA THR A 730 12.56 -6.22 -35.54
C THR A 730 13.85 -5.73 -34.89
N VAL A 731 14.78 -5.25 -35.70
CA VAL A 731 16.08 -4.79 -35.19
C VAL A 731 16.60 -3.62 -36.02
N ASP A 732 17.34 -2.70 -35.42
CA ASP A 732 17.95 -1.62 -36.17
C ASP A 732 19.22 -2.06 -36.94
N ASP A 733 19.97 -3.07 -36.49
CA ASP A 733 21.18 -3.54 -37.16
C ASP A 733 21.12 -5.01 -37.57
N ARG A 734 21.33 -5.98 -36.66
CA ARG A 734 21.54 -7.37 -37.08
C ARG A 734 20.78 -8.38 -36.21
N GLY A 735 20.34 -9.48 -36.82
CA GLY A 735 19.70 -10.58 -36.15
C GLY A 735 18.32 -10.21 -35.62
N GLY A 736 17.39 -9.85 -36.49
CA GLY A 736 16.02 -9.54 -36.12
C GLY A 736 15.40 -10.62 -35.25
N GLY A 737 15.64 -11.89 -35.59
CA GLY A 737 15.26 -13.04 -34.78
C GLY A 737 16.27 -13.35 -33.69
N VAL A 738 17.45 -13.82 -34.09
CA VAL A 738 18.53 -14.22 -33.17
C VAL A 738 19.86 -13.64 -33.67
N PHE A 739 20.58 -12.96 -32.81
CA PHE A 739 21.94 -12.51 -33.08
C PHE A 739 22.95 -13.26 -32.22
N VAL A 740 24.01 -13.75 -32.84
CA VAL A 740 25.08 -14.49 -32.16
C VAL A 740 26.35 -13.66 -32.16
N ARG A 741 26.84 -13.24 -30.96
CA ARG A 741 28.04 -12.44 -30.81
C ARG A 741 29.17 -13.17 -30.12
N GLY A 742 30.36 -13.06 -30.61
CA GLY A 742 31.55 -13.53 -29.91
C GLY A 742 31.88 -15.00 -30.22
N TYR A 743 32.32 -15.76 -29.22
CA TYR A 743 32.92 -17.10 -29.39
C TYR A 743 32.37 -18.09 -28.38
N ASP A 744 32.64 -19.39 -28.63
CA ASP A 744 32.39 -20.51 -27.71
C ASP A 744 30.90 -20.67 -27.33
N HIS A 745 30.03 -20.49 -28.31
CA HIS A 745 28.59 -20.80 -28.16
C HIS A 745 28.28 -22.28 -28.42
N THR A 746 27.32 -22.80 -27.67
CA THR A 746 26.64 -24.04 -28.01
C THR A 746 25.26 -23.72 -28.55
N ILE A 747 25.05 -23.84 -29.88
CA ILE A 747 23.76 -23.56 -30.49
C ILE A 747 23.22 -24.88 -31.09
N THR A 748 22.08 -25.31 -30.53
CA THR A 748 21.44 -26.58 -30.98
C THR A 748 20.01 -26.31 -31.43
N LEU A 749 19.72 -26.63 -32.70
CA LEU A 749 18.40 -26.53 -33.28
C LEU A 749 17.88 -27.92 -33.63
N SER A 750 16.69 -28.29 -33.19
CA SER A 750 16.12 -29.62 -33.38
C SER A 750 14.59 -29.57 -33.41
N GLY A 751 13.92 -30.68 -33.66
CA GLY A 751 12.45 -30.76 -33.64
C GLY A 751 11.80 -29.76 -34.60
N ARG A 752 10.73 -29.13 -34.14
CA ARG A 752 9.99 -28.12 -34.91
C ARG A 752 10.38 -26.70 -34.49
N SER A 753 11.65 -26.34 -34.68
CA SER A 753 12.15 -24.98 -34.44
C SER A 753 11.80 -24.05 -35.60
N ILE A 754 11.24 -22.87 -35.30
CA ILE A 754 10.85 -21.88 -36.30
C ILE A 754 11.57 -20.57 -35.98
N ILE A 755 12.38 -20.03 -36.90
CA ILE A 755 13.03 -18.73 -36.81
C ILE A 755 12.83 -18.05 -38.17
N GLN A 756 11.77 -17.28 -38.31
CA GLN A 756 11.35 -16.71 -39.61
C GLN A 756 10.69 -15.35 -39.47
N ASN A 757 10.52 -14.63 -40.56
CA ASN A 757 9.84 -13.32 -40.64
C ASN A 757 10.42 -12.24 -39.71
N ASN A 758 11.65 -12.41 -39.25
CA ASN A 758 12.32 -11.39 -38.46
C ASN A 758 13.10 -10.48 -39.38
N VAL A 759 13.01 -9.19 -39.17
CA VAL A 759 13.53 -8.21 -40.14
C VAL A 759 14.44 -7.15 -39.49
N ASP A 760 15.30 -6.61 -40.34
CA ASP A 760 16.07 -5.40 -39.99
C ASP A 760 15.29 -4.12 -40.32
N LYS A 761 15.86 -2.95 -40.01
CA LYS A 761 15.29 -1.63 -40.31
C LYS A 761 14.93 -1.37 -41.76
N ASP A 762 15.57 -2.08 -42.68
CA ASP A 762 15.34 -1.97 -44.13
C ASP A 762 14.31 -3.02 -44.61
N ASN A 763 13.64 -3.67 -43.68
CA ASN A 763 12.63 -4.70 -43.88
C ASN A 763 13.17 -5.93 -44.66
N GLN A 764 14.47 -6.22 -44.48
CA GLN A 764 15.11 -7.42 -45.04
C GLN A 764 15.07 -8.56 -44.02
N ASP A 765 14.86 -9.78 -44.52
CA ASP A 765 14.90 -10.99 -43.67
C ASP A 765 16.23 -11.07 -42.93
N ASN A 766 16.17 -11.23 -41.64
CA ASN A 766 17.31 -11.26 -40.73
C ASN A 766 17.04 -12.16 -39.52
N ASN A 767 16.86 -13.44 -39.78
CA ASN A 767 16.32 -14.41 -38.83
C ASN A 767 17.38 -14.87 -37.81
N LEU A 768 18.28 -15.78 -38.22
CA LEU A 768 19.43 -16.18 -37.37
C LEU A 768 20.73 -15.63 -37.98
N TYR A 769 21.35 -14.68 -37.30
CA TYR A 769 22.54 -14.00 -37.78
C TYR A 769 23.79 -14.47 -37.03
N LEU A 770 24.74 -15.06 -37.76
CA LEU A 770 26.06 -15.44 -37.26
C LEU A 770 27.08 -14.35 -37.56
N GLU A 771 27.60 -13.67 -36.51
CA GLU A 771 28.50 -12.51 -36.67
C GLU A 771 29.81 -12.89 -37.37
N ASN A 772 30.35 -14.04 -37.07
CA ASN A 772 31.65 -14.47 -37.64
C ASN A 772 31.66 -15.95 -38.08
N SER A 773 32.66 -16.29 -38.85
CA SER A 773 32.77 -17.60 -39.49
C SER A 773 33.13 -18.77 -38.55
N SER A 774 33.43 -18.47 -37.28
CA SER A 774 33.69 -19.53 -36.29
C SER A 774 32.41 -19.99 -35.55
N GLN A 775 31.32 -19.23 -35.73
CA GLN A 775 30.04 -19.57 -35.15
C GLN A 775 29.32 -20.61 -36.05
N GLN A 776 28.85 -21.66 -35.40
CA GLN A 776 28.19 -22.78 -36.09
C GLN A 776 26.99 -23.25 -35.22
N VAL A 777 26.02 -23.85 -35.90
CA VAL A 777 24.82 -24.43 -35.31
C VAL A 777 24.79 -25.95 -35.47
N SER A 778 24.37 -26.69 -34.46
CA SER A 778 23.99 -28.09 -34.61
C SER A 778 22.53 -28.16 -35.03
N ALA A 779 22.23 -28.66 -36.22
CA ALA A 779 20.88 -28.74 -36.80
C ALA A 779 20.49 -30.16 -37.23
N ARG A 780 20.90 -31.17 -36.47
CA ARG A 780 20.82 -32.59 -36.85
C ARG A 780 19.43 -33.17 -36.94
N ARG A 781 18.46 -32.69 -36.15
CA ARG A 781 17.18 -33.38 -35.94
C ARG A 781 15.99 -32.44 -36.14
N LEU A 782 16.07 -31.59 -37.14
CA LEU A 782 14.91 -30.79 -37.54
C LEU A 782 13.84 -31.71 -38.13
N SER A 783 12.59 -31.39 -37.86
CA SER A 783 11.42 -32.19 -38.27
C SER A 783 10.44 -31.38 -39.09
N SER A 784 9.46 -32.05 -39.69
CA SER A 784 8.42 -31.38 -40.47
C SER A 784 7.78 -30.21 -39.75
N GLY A 785 7.76 -29.06 -40.40
CA GLY A 785 7.29 -27.80 -39.87
C GLY A 785 8.35 -26.95 -39.16
N ALA A 786 9.62 -27.35 -39.18
CA ALA A 786 10.73 -26.46 -38.87
C ALA A 786 10.95 -25.47 -40.03
N ASP A 787 11.37 -24.26 -39.75
CA ASP A 787 11.73 -23.25 -40.74
C ASP A 787 12.72 -22.26 -40.14
N ILE A 788 13.93 -22.19 -40.68
CA ILE A 788 15.03 -21.42 -40.10
C ILE A 788 15.71 -20.65 -41.25
N GLY A 789 15.49 -19.36 -41.23
CA GLY A 789 16.28 -18.43 -42.03
C GLY A 789 17.63 -18.14 -41.39
N ILE A 790 18.70 -18.05 -42.18
CA ILE A 790 20.05 -17.86 -41.67
C ILE A 790 20.85 -16.87 -42.48
N SER A 791 21.58 -16.03 -41.77
CA SER A 791 22.50 -15.01 -42.33
C SER A 791 23.89 -15.13 -41.71
N SER A 792 24.89 -14.60 -42.43
CA SER A 792 26.27 -14.45 -41.92
C SER A 792 26.75 -13.05 -42.08
N GLY A 793 27.53 -12.55 -41.12
CA GLY A 793 28.21 -11.27 -41.18
C GLY A 793 29.28 -11.17 -42.25
N ARG A 794 29.60 -12.27 -42.87
CA ARG A 794 30.59 -12.33 -43.95
C ARG A 794 29.94 -12.11 -45.33
N THR A 795 30.39 -11.08 -46.05
CA THR A 795 30.06 -10.93 -47.45
C THR A 795 30.91 -11.86 -48.29
N LEU A 796 30.23 -12.80 -49.02
CA LEU A 796 30.92 -13.78 -49.85
C LEU A 796 31.24 -13.23 -51.22
N ALA A 797 32.47 -13.49 -51.69
CA ALA A 797 32.85 -13.35 -53.11
C ALA A 797 32.58 -14.67 -53.87
N SER A 798 32.68 -14.58 -55.19
CA SER A 798 32.54 -15.76 -56.08
C SER A 798 33.40 -16.93 -55.62
N GLY A 799 32.79 -18.11 -55.48
CA GLY A 799 33.46 -19.32 -55.06
C GLY A 799 33.80 -19.44 -53.56
N GLN A 800 33.48 -18.38 -52.76
CA GLN A 800 33.62 -18.48 -51.30
C GLN A 800 32.40 -19.12 -50.66
N THR A 801 32.63 -19.79 -49.54
CA THR A 801 31.59 -20.44 -48.74
C THR A 801 31.83 -20.16 -47.24
N VAL A 802 30.78 -20.19 -46.44
CA VAL A 802 30.83 -20.16 -44.97
C VAL A 802 30.15 -21.39 -44.43
N GLN A 803 30.84 -22.11 -43.56
CA GLN A 803 30.27 -23.25 -42.84
C GLN A 803 29.28 -22.75 -41.81
N ILE A 804 28.08 -23.31 -41.84
CA ILE A 804 26.97 -22.95 -40.97
C ILE A 804 26.75 -23.99 -39.88
N SER A 805 26.86 -25.30 -40.25
CA SER A 805 26.65 -26.37 -39.28
C SER A 805 27.94 -26.93 -38.70
N SER A 806 27.90 -27.24 -37.38
CA SER A 806 29.01 -27.89 -36.69
C SER A 806 29.07 -29.41 -36.94
N ASP A 807 28.01 -30.01 -37.49
CA ASP A 807 27.85 -31.42 -37.67
C ASP A 807 26.95 -31.76 -38.90
N ALA A 808 26.98 -33.05 -39.30
CA ALA A 808 26.23 -33.48 -40.46
C ALA A 808 24.71 -33.38 -40.27
N CYS A 809 24.04 -32.64 -41.16
CA CYS A 809 22.63 -32.26 -41.13
C CYS A 809 21.85 -32.74 -42.38
N THR A 810 22.18 -33.87 -42.96
CA THR A 810 21.64 -34.36 -44.25
C THR A 810 20.11 -34.44 -44.29
N GLY A 811 19.46 -34.72 -43.15
CA GLY A 811 18.00 -34.77 -43.06
C GLY A 811 17.34 -33.44 -42.72
N SER A 812 18.14 -32.38 -42.49
CA SER A 812 17.64 -31.10 -41.97
C SER A 812 17.77 -29.91 -42.94
N ILE A 813 18.55 -30.08 -44.03
CA ILE A 813 18.83 -28.97 -44.95
C ILE A 813 17.58 -28.32 -45.57
N GLN A 814 16.55 -29.09 -45.82
CA GLN A 814 15.28 -28.61 -46.36
C GLN A 814 14.52 -27.61 -45.43
N TYR A 815 14.93 -27.52 -44.18
CA TYR A 815 14.34 -26.62 -43.17
C TYR A 815 15.25 -25.40 -42.85
N VAL A 816 16.38 -25.29 -43.59
CA VAL A 816 17.34 -24.18 -43.37
C VAL A 816 17.53 -23.45 -44.69
N SER A 817 17.12 -22.18 -44.72
CA SER A 817 17.19 -21.29 -45.86
C SER A 817 18.15 -20.13 -45.62
N ALA A 818 18.66 -19.54 -46.69
CA ALA A 818 19.40 -18.29 -46.61
C ALA A 818 18.43 -17.08 -46.55
N ASP A 819 18.59 -16.15 -45.63
CA ASP A 819 17.79 -14.92 -45.56
C ASP A 819 18.11 -13.95 -46.70
N ARG A 820 19.39 -13.85 -47.03
CA ARG A 820 19.87 -12.85 -47.98
C ARG A 820 19.58 -13.29 -49.40
N ALA A 821 18.92 -12.42 -50.15
CA ALA A 821 18.69 -12.64 -51.56
C ALA A 821 20.03 -12.88 -52.30
N GLY A 822 20.04 -13.88 -53.22
CA GLY A 822 21.24 -14.27 -53.92
C GLY A 822 22.18 -15.23 -53.21
N TYR A 823 21.78 -15.67 -52.01
CA TYR A 823 22.49 -16.73 -51.28
C TYR A 823 21.67 -18.02 -51.25
N GLU A 824 22.31 -19.14 -51.05
CA GLU A 824 21.66 -20.44 -50.85
C GLU A 824 22.42 -21.27 -49.82
N THR A 825 21.69 -22.13 -49.09
CA THR A 825 22.26 -23.19 -48.26
C THR A 825 22.47 -24.47 -49.08
N TYR A 826 23.56 -25.16 -48.84
CA TYR A 826 23.82 -26.47 -49.50
C TYR A 826 24.61 -27.40 -48.57
N LEU A 827 24.57 -28.70 -48.85
CA LEU A 827 25.38 -29.72 -48.16
C LEU A 827 26.72 -29.96 -48.89
N ASN A 828 27.79 -29.99 -48.12
CA ASN A 828 29.08 -30.46 -48.64
C ASN A 828 29.09 -32.02 -48.64
N SER A 829 30.21 -32.63 -49.07
CA SER A 829 30.41 -34.08 -49.14
C SER A 829 30.33 -34.78 -47.75
N GLU A 830 30.52 -34.06 -46.66
CA GLU A 830 30.45 -34.55 -45.27
C GLU A 830 29.05 -34.36 -44.67
N GLY A 831 28.11 -33.79 -45.42
CA GLY A 831 26.76 -33.52 -44.97
C GLY A 831 26.64 -32.26 -44.07
N LEU A 832 27.64 -31.38 -44.11
CA LEU A 832 27.62 -30.12 -43.38
C LEU A 832 26.91 -29.06 -44.23
N ILE A 833 26.15 -28.19 -43.57
CA ILE A 833 25.48 -27.04 -44.19
C ILE A 833 26.45 -25.90 -44.38
N TYR A 834 26.51 -25.38 -45.58
CA TYR A 834 27.26 -24.22 -45.99
C TYR A 834 26.37 -23.15 -46.62
N LEU A 835 26.76 -21.91 -46.54
CA LEU A 835 26.17 -20.77 -47.23
C LEU A 835 27.10 -20.39 -48.38
N ARG A 836 26.54 -20.14 -49.57
CA ARG A 836 27.25 -19.63 -50.75
C ARG A 836 26.37 -18.68 -51.56
N LEU A 837 26.99 -17.97 -52.48
CA LEU A 837 26.22 -17.26 -53.49
C LEU A 837 25.49 -18.28 -54.40
N LYS A 838 24.23 -17.98 -54.68
CA LYS A 838 23.41 -18.79 -55.55
C LYS A 838 23.98 -18.78 -56.98
N THR A 839 24.13 -19.97 -57.55
CA THR A 839 24.64 -20.15 -58.92
C THR A 839 23.51 -20.45 -59.87
N TYR A 840 23.46 -19.71 -60.96
CA TYR A 840 22.50 -19.93 -62.01
C TYR A 840 23.24 -20.49 -63.24
N GLN A 841 22.74 -21.54 -63.83
CA GLN A 841 23.22 -21.97 -65.17
C GLN A 841 22.52 -21.18 -66.25
N VAL A 842 23.29 -20.40 -66.99
CA VAL A 842 22.80 -19.67 -68.14
C VAL A 842 23.12 -20.51 -69.38
N SER A 843 22.09 -21.04 -70.08
CA SER A 843 22.25 -21.67 -71.39
C SER A 843 21.57 -20.82 -72.42
N VAL A 844 22.37 -20.41 -73.41
CA VAL A 844 21.83 -19.69 -74.56
C VAL A 844 21.54 -20.68 -75.66
N THR A 845 20.28 -20.81 -76.09
CA THR A 845 19.85 -21.62 -77.22
C THR A 845 19.69 -20.70 -78.42
N LEU A 846 20.49 -20.96 -79.45
CA LEU A 846 20.37 -20.18 -80.67
C LEU A 846 19.22 -20.69 -81.51
N PRO A 847 18.51 -19.85 -82.28
CA PRO A 847 17.45 -20.25 -83.19
C PRO A 847 17.94 -21.26 -84.25
N ASN A 848 17.00 -22.03 -84.78
CA ASN A 848 17.31 -23.05 -85.85
C ASN A 848 17.97 -22.35 -87.05
N GLY A 849 19.17 -22.80 -87.39
CA GLY A 849 19.96 -22.30 -88.47
C GLY A 849 21.14 -21.43 -88.08
N LEU A 850 21.26 -21.03 -86.85
CA LEU A 850 22.44 -20.34 -86.28
C LEU A 850 23.25 -21.33 -85.44
N THR A 851 24.56 -21.47 -85.81
CA THR A 851 25.45 -22.31 -85.01
C THR A 851 26.63 -21.43 -84.53
N TYR A 852 27.10 -21.70 -83.32
CA TYR A 852 28.38 -21.16 -82.94
C TYR A 852 29.49 -21.58 -83.84
N LYS A 853 30.45 -20.69 -84.13
CA LYS A 853 31.58 -20.86 -85.01
C LYS A 853 32.38 -22.16 -84.75
N ASN A 854 32.14 -22.89 -83.62
CA ASN A 854 32.80 -24.14 -83.26
C ASN A 854 31.83 -25.24 -82.77
N GLY A 855 30.52 -25.16 -83.06
CA GLY A 855 29.58 -26.28 -82.81
C GLY A 855 29.24 -26.59 -81.33
N GLY A 856 29.49 -25.66 -80.43
CA GLY A 856 29.30 -25.85 -79.03
C GLY A 856 28.01 -25.19 -78.47
N ARG A 857 27.48 -25.67 -77.30
CA ARG A 857 26.50 -24.98 -76.45
C ARG A 857 27.26 -24.05 -75.48
N LEU A 858 26.89 -22.77 -75.38
CA LEU A 858 27.41 -21.93 -74.37
C LEU A 858 26.62 -22.21 -73.07
N THR A 859 27.23 -22.87 -72.13
CA THR A 859 26.72 -23.02 -70.76
C THR A 859 27.76 -22.43 -69.83
N GLN A 860 27.36 -21.50 -69.05
CA GLN A 860 28.23 -20.87 -68.03
C GLN A 860 27.52 -20.78 -66.73
N ASP A 861 28.16 -21.16 -65.64
CA ASP A 861 27.67 -20.92 -64.27
C ASP A 861 27.93 -19.44 -63.92
N CYS A 862 26.85 -18.71 -63.67
CA CYS A 862 26.92 -17.32 -63.26
C CYS A 862 26.43 -17.17 -61.81
N LEU A 863 27.04 -16.31 -61.06
CA LEU A 863 26.58 -15.93 -59.73
C LEU A 863 25.44 -14.93 -59.85
N ASP A 864 24.55 -14.95 -58.87
CA ASP A 864 23.49 -13.96 -58.73
C ASP A 864 24.08 -12.53 -58.71
N LEU A 865 23.38 -11.57 -59.34
CA LEU A 865 23.80 -10.17 -59.51
C LEU A 865 25.05 -9.94 -60.42
N THR A 866 25.55 -10.93 -61.08
CA THR A 866 26.61 -10.71 -62.11
C THR A 866 25.96 -10.29 -63.42
N PRO A 867 26.31 -9.09 -63.97
CA PRO A 867 25.81 -8.67 -65.27
C PRO A 867 26.30 -9.64 -66.35
N ILE A 868 25.35 -10.26 -67.08
CA ILE A 868 25.66 -11.09 -68.21
C ILE A 868 25.61 -10.24 -69.45
N THR A 869 26.77 -10.04 -70.09
CA THR A 869 26.81 -9.32 -71.35
C THR A 869 26.96 -10.32 -72.47
N ILE A 870 25.96 -10.39 -73.35
CA ILE A 870 26.00 -11.14 -74.55
C ILE A 870 26.38 -10.22 -75.67
N SER A 871 27.63 -10.37 -76.21
CA SER A 871 28.09 -9.57 -77.36
C SER A 871 28.02 -10.45 -78.63
N VAL A 872 27.46 -9.88 -79.64
CA VAL A 872 27.51 -10.45 -81.01
C VAL A 872 28.79 -9.95 -81.65
N THR A 873 29.67 -10.87 -82.02
CA THR A 873 30.99 -10.55 -82.56
C THR A 873 31.01 -10.16 -84.00
N ASP A 874 29.89 -10.24 -84.64
CA ASP A 874 29.79 -9.79 -86.07
C ASP A 874 28.45 -9.03 -86.24
N PRO A 875 28.40 -7.75 -86.01
CA PRO A 875 27.16 -7.00 -86.08
C PRO A 875 26.58 -6.82 -87.50
N ASP A 876 27.37 -7.07 -88.53
CA ASP A 876 26.87 -6.91 -89.92
C ASP A 876 26.16 -8.19 -90.45
N ASN A 877 26.35 -9.33 -89.82
CA ASN A 877 25.76 -10.61 -90.24
C ASN A 877 24.85 -11.28 -89.29
N TYR A 878 24.73 -10.84 -88.07
CA TYR A 878 23.84 -11.45 -87.06
C TYR A 878 23.12 -10.38 -86.22
N TYR A 879 21.81 -10.31 -86.31
CA TYR A 879 20.95 -9.54 -85.44
C TYR A 879 19.91 -10.46 -84.70
N ILE A 880 19.48 -10.10 -83.62
CA ILE A 880 18.36 -10.80 -82.92
C ILE A 880 17.06 -10.32 -83.61
N PRO A 881 16.34 -11.13 -84.44
CA PRO A 881 15.15 -10.65 -85.10
C PRO A 881 14.05 -10.28 -84.13
N ASP A 882 13.12 -9.40 -84.54
CA ASP A 882 11.96 -9.07 -83.72
C ASP A 882 11.11 -10.30 -83.52
N GLY A 883 10.80 -10.58 -82.23
CA GLY A 883 10.03 -11.76 -81.81
C GLY A 883 10.86 -12.86 -81.12
N TYR A 884 12.16 -12.70 -80.98
CA TYR A 884 13.03 -13.60 -80.22
C TYR A 884 13.39 -13.03 -78.88
N SER A 885 13.33 -13.85 -77.80
CA SER A 885 13.70 -13.45 -76.45
C SER A 885 14.79 -14.38 -75.90
N VAL A 886 15.70 -13.82 -75.15
CA VAL A 886 16.70 -14.56 -74.35
C VAL A 886 15.99 -14.94 -73.03
N THR A 887 15.90 -16.18 -72.69
CA THR A 887 15.31 -16.65 -71.45
C THR A 887 16.41 -17.14 -70.51
N LEU A 888 16.46 -16.63 -69.33
CA LEU A 888 17.28 -17.05 -68.16
C LEU A 888 16.41 -17.92 -67.27
N ASN A 889 16.65 -19.25 -67.25
CA ASN A 889 15.88 -20.16 -66.39
C ASN A 889 14.34 -19.91 -66.35
N GLY A 890 13.74 -19.63 -67.51
CA GLY A 890 12.30 -19.31 -67.61
C GLY A 890 11.89 -17.85 -67.40
N ILE A 891 12.81 -16.96 -67.07
CA ILE A 891 12.55 -15.50 -66.91
C ILE A 891 12.96 -14.85 -68.26
N THR A 892 12.02 -14.18 -68.92
CA THR A 892 12.29 -13.45 -70.15
C THR A 892 13.03 -12.18 -69.86
N ALA A 893 14.26 -12.03 -70.34
CA ALA A 893 14.99 -10.77 -70.19
C ALA A 893 14.35 -9.67 -71.03
N ALA A 894 14.25 -8.48 -70.50
CA ALA A 894 13.83 -7.28 -71.25
C ALA A 894 14.89 -7.00 -72.34
N LYS A 895 14.44 -6.62 -73.53
CA LYS A 895 15.31 -6.21 -74.65
C LYS A 895 16.21 -5.06 -74.27
#